data_390e387c3e26a8f79437c3df481e1c0b
#
_entry.id   390e387c3e26a8f79437c3df481e1c0b
#
_cell.length_a   1.000
_cell.length_b   1.000
_cell.length_c   1.000
_cell.angle_alpha   90.00
_cell.angle_beta   90.00
_cell.angle_gamma   90.00
#
_symmetry.space_group_name_H-M   'P 1'
#
loop_
_entity.id
_entity.type
_entity.pdbx_description
1 polymer ?
#
loop_
_entity_poly.entity_id
_entity_poly.type
_entity_poly.pdbx_seq_one_letter_code
_entity_poly.pdbx_strand_id
1 'polypeptide(L)'
;MAALAALTGLTMFGQDVRRNRSLRKASVAQFTPDSIRPAAGTLPQAKDSLPPAEDSIARRRDSLRVADSTSRADSLFLLDKSSLTRPAFSGAKDSIRQDFSNGQRKMYYWGDVEVSYENIKLKADYMEYDMSTGTVYARGTYDSLAQEWKGQPEMTQGGQTFNMEEVRYNFNTRKARITNMITKEDDGILHGKNIKMMPDKSINITKGKYTVCDLEHPHYYLKLSSAKVVTKPSQKTVFGPAHLVVEDVDLPIGIPFGFIPKRPDRATGLLMPSFGEENARGFYLRDAGMYFVLGDYFDMSLTGDYYTLGSWAANLNSRYMVKYKFTGNLAVNYSVDQTGEKGSTDFFQSKNFGVRWSHSQDSKAHPGTSFSASVNFSSPSNSRYNSHSVSEALQNQISSSISYSKNWNGKFNLSVNALHSQNSRDSSYTFTLPNITFSVSTFYPFKIKNRVGKERFYEKFALGYNTSIQNKINFKASEFGEPGFIDKFQNGVAHNFSIKLPDFTLFKYLNVAPNVSYGMNWFFRKSEAYFDPETNSVKTEMGKQFGTFGATHNYSGSLSMSTRIYGMYNFGKYHKIQALRHVVSPSVSMSFSPEKGKAFNGWRTFNYVDTLGVQKSYDYNIYQGQINSAPGKGKSATMSISLGNNLEAKVRDMKDTTGTGSKKVKILDQFNFSTGYNFLADSLKMNNVGLSMSTSIFGKLGINGNMNFDPYAINERGQRVNKYNLLETGVPLRLTNVSTSVSYSLSGKGTVKGNDGSKSSGGDGGGSGNPADYYRRIYYHPLTGEYIPGGWLYYTNPNVPWSLNFNYSFSMSRSYNYANNQLSKKDKYTQTLGVQGNIQLTPKMSVQAQSGWDFTAMKMTTTQFSFRYDLHCFNISVSWVPSGMYQSYSFLISANAAALADLLRFKKSTSYWDK
;
A
#
# COMPACT_ATOMS: atom_id res chain seq x y z
N MET A 1 7.75 26.79 -10.44
CA MET A 1 7.88 26.01 -11.69
C MET A 1 7.42 24.56 -11.55
N ALA A 2 7.71 23.84 -10.49
CA ALA A 2 7.17 22.47 -10.31
C ALA A 2 5.66 22.42 -10.19
N ALA A 3 5.02 23.42 -9.56
CA ALA A 3 3.57 23.56 -9.50
C ALA A 3 2.94 23.95 -10.85
N LEU A 4 3.65 24.68 -11.70
CA LEU A 4 3.18 25.03 -13.05
C LEU A 4 3.25 23.83 -14.01
N ALA A 5 4.24 22.94 -13.87
CA ALA A 5 4.35 21.72 -14.67
C ALA A 5 3.25 20.71 -14.34
N ALA A 6 2.79 20.69 -13.08
CA ALA A 6 1.65 19.86 -12.67
C ALA A 6 0.31 20.37 -13.22
N LEU A 7 0.12 21.71 -13.33
CA LEU A 7 -1.08 22.31 -13.90
C LEU A 7 -1.16 22.15 -15.43
N THR A 8 -0.04 22.26 -16.13
CA THR A 8 -0.01 22.04 -17.60
C THR A 8 -0.25 20.56 -17.97
N GLY A 9 0.15 19.62 -17.11
CA GLY A 9 -0.15 18.19 -17.27
C GLY A 9 -1.65 17.88 -17.16
N LEU A 10 -2.37 18.57 -16.26
CA LEU A 10 -3.82 18.38 -16.10
C LEU A 10 -4.64 18.91 -17.28
N THR A 11 -4.22 19.98 -17.93
CA THR A 11 -4.91 20.54 -19.11
C THR A 11 -4.76 19.66 -20.36
N MET A 12 -3.62 18.99 -20.52
CA MET A 12 -3.42 18.03 -21.62
C MET A 12 -4.28 16.78 -21.44
N PHE A 13 -4.49 16.28 -20.22
CA PHE A 13 -5.36 15.13 -19.96
C PHE A 13 -6.86 15.43 -20.18
N GLY A 14 -7.29 16.67 -19.96
CA GLY A 14 -8.67 17.10 -20.20
C GLY A 14 -9.05 17.17 -21.68
N GLN A 15 -8.11 17.48 -22.56
CA GLN A 15 -8.35 17.54 -24.01
C GLN A 15 -8.43 16.16 -24.68
N ASP A 16 -7.66 15.18 -24.23
CA ASP A 16 -7.71 13.83 -24.79
C ASP A 16 -8.99 13.08 -24.42
N VAL A 17 -9.55 13.33 -23.25
CA VAL A 17 -10.85 12.76 -22.85
C VAL A 17 -12.01 13.35 -23.68
N ARG A 18 -11.92 14.59 -24.08
CA ARG A 18 -12.92 15.22 -24.97
C ARG A 18 -12.76 14.77 -26.43
N ARG A 19 -11.54 14.57 -26.91
CA ARG A 19 -11.29 14.05 -28.26
C ARG A 19 -11.76 12.61 -28.46
N ASN A 20 -11.59 11.75 -27.47
CA ASN A 20 -12.09 10.38 -27.53
C ASN A 20 -13.61 10.27 -27.48
N ARG A 21 -14.32 11.24 -26.87
CA ARG A 21 -15.80 11.29 -26.93
C ARG A 21 -16.35 11.71 -28.29
N SER A 22 -15.66 12.59 -29.01
CA SER A 22 -16.08 13.00 -30.36
C SER A 22 -15.81 11.93 -31.44
N LEU A 23 -14.74 11.16 -31.31
CA LEU A 23 -14.42 10.07 -32.22
C LEU A 23 -15.33 8.83 -32.06
N ARG A 24 -15.95 8.62 -30.89
CA ARG A 24 -16.91 7.52 -30.70
C ARG A 24 -18.30 7.82 -31.29
N LYS A 25 -18.66 9.10 -31.53
CA LYS A 25 -19.94 9.46 -32.19
C LYS A 25 -19.88 9.42 -33.70
N ALA A 26 -18.69 9.42 -34.31
CA ALA A 26 -18.53 9.42 -35.77
C ALA A 26 -18.35 8.01 -36.37
N SER A 27 -18.24 6.93 -35.62
CA SER A 27 -17.96 5.58 -36.13
C SER A 27 -19.14 4.60 -36.07
N VAL A 28 -20.38 5.07 -35.85
CA VAL A 28 -21.57 4.19 -35.79
C VAL A 28 -22.43 4.27 -37.03
N ALA A 29 -22.06 5.03 -38.04
CA ALA A 29 -22.74 5.05 -39.33
C ALA A 29 -21.81 4.56 -40.43
N GLN A 30 -22.02 3.36 -40.85
CA GLN A 30 -21.62 2.64 -42.10
C GLN A 30 -20.78 1.37 -41.86
N PHE A 31 -21.48 0.28 -41.72
CA PHE A 31 -21.00 -1.03 -42.19
C PHE A 31 -22.22 -1.80 -42.74
N THR A 32 -22.32 -1.86 -44.01
CA THR A 32 -23.09 -2.84 -44.75
C THR A 32 -22.22 -4.10 -44.94
N PRO A 33 -22.78 -5.28 -44.79
CA PRO A 33 -21.99 -6.50 -44.94
C PRO A 33 -22.03 -6.99 -46.38
N ASP A 34 -20.87 -7.18 -46.99
CA ASP A 34 -20.76 -8.04 -48.15
C ASP A 34 -19.57 -9.00 -48.01
N SER A 35 -19.94 -10.25 -48.32
CA SER A 35 -19.09 -11.35 -48.75
C SER A 35 -18.09 -11.97 -47.78
N ILE A 36 -18.44 -13.13 -47.22
CA ILE A 36 -17.61 -14.34 -47.31
C ILE A 36 -18.55 -15.58 -47.26
N ARG A 37 -18.55 -16.37 -48.36
CA ARG A 37 -19.08 -17.73 -48.40
C ARG A 37 -18.08 -18.71 -47.76
N PRO A 38 -18.56 -19.74 -47.15
CA PRO A 38 -17.93 -21.05 -47.20
C PRO A 38 -18.86 -22.13 -47.79
N ALA A 39 -18.21 -23.12 -48.34
CA ALA A 39 -18.71 -24.19 -49.16
C ALA A 39 -19.61 -25.23 -48.50
N ALA A 40 -20.33 -25.92 -49.34
CA ALA A 40 -21.34 -26.90 -49.15
C ALA A 40 -21.00 -28.14 -48.29
N GLY A 41 -22.02 -28.59 -47.54
CA GLY A 41 -22.13 -29.95 -46.98
C GLY A 41 -23.61 -30.32 -46.91
N THR A 42 -24.05 -31.14 -47.84
CA THR A 42 -25.34 -31.76 -48.02
C THR A 42 -25.75 -32.69 -46.89
N LEU A 43 -27.05 -32.62 -46.51
CA LEU A 43 -27.89 -33.79 -46.17
C LEU A 43 -29.36 -33.36 -45.87
N PRO A 44 -30.39 -34.24 -45.87
CA PRO A 44 -31.45 -34.16 -46.84
C PRO A 44 -32.81 -33.66 -46.30
N GLN A 45 -33.66 -33.30 -47.25
CA GLN A 45 -35.05 -32.87 -47.06
C GLN A 45 -35.91 -33.94 -46.38
N ALA A 46 -36.70 -33.56 -45.38
CA ALA A 46 -37.99 -34.16 -45.09
C ALA A 46 -39.05 -33.06 -45.25
N LYS A 47 -39.89 -33.23 -46.27
CA LYS A 47 -41.14 -32.49 -46.42
C LYS A 47 -42.12 -32.94 -45.38
N ASP A 48 -42.64 -32.00 -44.60
CA ASP A 48 -44.01 -32.13 -44.10
C ASP A 48 -44.61 -30.71 -43.96
N SER A 49 -45.70 -30.56 -44.69
CA SER A 49 -46.51 -29.39 -44.81
C SER A 49 -47.39 -29.19 -43.56
N LEU A 50 -47.23 -28.08 -42.88
CA LEU A 50 -48.21 -27.58 -41.91
C LEU A 50 -48.84 -26.28 -42.44
N PRO A 51 -50.17 -26.14 -42.38
CA PRO A 51 -50.84 -24.94 -42.83
C PRO A 51 -50.63 -23.75 -41.93
N PRO A 52 -50.85 -22.51 -42.37
CA PRO A 52 -50.47 -21.32 -41.68
C PRO A 52 -51.20 -21.12 -40.34
N ALA A 53 -50.47 -20.82 -39.31
CA ALA A 53 -50.87 -20.71 -37.91
C ALA A 53 -51.84 -19.54 -37.57
N GLU A 54 -52.25 -18.75 -38.50
CA GLU A 54 -53.08 -17.57 -38.22
C GLU A 54 -54.58 -17.87 -38.00
N ASP A 55 -55.13 -18.85 -38.64
CA ASP A 55 -56.56 -19.21 -38.53
C ASP A 55 -56.90 -19.96 -37.19
N SER A 56 -55.94 -20.65 -36.63
CA SER A 56 -56.15 -21.34 -35.34
C SER A 56 -56.11 -20.43 -34.10
N ILE A 57 -55.42 -19.31 -34.21
CA ILE A 57 -55.32 -18.30 -33.15
C ILE A 57 -56.56 -17.43 -33.08
N ALA A 58 -57.17 -17.12 -34.26
CA ALA A 58 -58.40 -16.33 -34.30
C ALA A 58 -59.58 -17.12 -33.72
N ARG A 59 -59.73 -18.41 -34.06
CA ARG A 59 -60.79 -19.25 -33.50
C ARG A 59 -60.61 -19.55 -32.00
N ARG A 60 -59.37 -19.65 -31.50
CA ARG A 60 -59.12 -19.76 -30.06
C ARG A 60 -59.38 -18.45 -29.34
N ARG A 61 -59.09 -17.30 -30.00
CA ARG A 61 -59.43 -16.00 -29.40
C ARG A 61 -60.92 -15.75 -29.28
N ASP A 62 -61.72 -16.19 -30.21
CA ASP A 62 -63.18 -16.01 -30.14
C ASP A 62 -63.83 -16.98 -29.15
N SER A 63 -63.40 -18.24 -29.03
CA SER A 63 -63.84 -19.14 -27.97
C SER A 63 -63.40 -18.73 -26.55
N LEU A 64 -62.21 -18.17 -26.43
CA LEU A 64 -61.71 -17.59 -25.18
C LEU A 64 -62.41 -16.25 -24.86
N ARG A 65 -62.87 -15.47 -25.83
CA ARG A 65 -63.62 -14.24 -25.63
C ARG A 65 -65.07 -14.54 -25.11
N VAL A 66 -65.72 -15.58 -25.62
CA VAL A 66 -67.04 -15.98 -25.13
C VAL A 66 -66.94 -16.63 -23.72
N ALA A 67 -65.89 -17.45 -23.46
CA ALA A 67 -65.64 -18.01 -22.15
C ALA A 67 -65.17 -16.94 -21.15
N ASP A 68 -64.37 -15.96 -21.61
CA ASP A 68 -63.88 -14.85 -20.77
C ASP A 68 -64.97 -13.81 -20.49
N SER A 69 -65.95 -13.61 -21.38
CA SER A 69 -67.05 -12.70 -21.08
C SER A 69 -68.05 -13.28 -20.05
N THR A 70 -68.30 -14.58 -19.99
CA THR A 70 -69.11 -15.22 -18.99
C THR A 70 -68.32 -15.35 -17.67
N SER A 71 -67.03 -15.71 -17.73
CA SER A 71 -66.22 -15.74 -16.53
C SER A 71 -65.87 -14.34 -16.00
N ARG A 72 -65.81 -13.30 -16.87
CA ARG A 72 -65.67 -11.91 -16.43
C ARG A 72 -66.92 -11.33 -15.84
N ALA A 73 -68.11 -11.74 -16.30
CA ALA A 73 -69.37 -11.30 -15.65
C ALA A 73 -69.48 -11.91 -14.24
N ASP A 74 -69.15 -13.18 -14.07
CA ASP A 74 -69.14 -13.82 -12.75
C ASP A 74 -67.95 -13.37 -11.88
N SER A 75 -66.80 -13.12 -12.46
CA SER A 75 -65.67 -12.57 -11.71
C SER A 75 -65.78 -11.08 -11.40
N LEU A 76 -66.43 -10.27 -12.26
CA LEU A 76 -66.80 -8.88 -11.95
C LEU A 76 -67.86 -8.79 -10.84
N PHE A 77 -68.82 -9.72 -10.80
CA PHE A 77 -69.80 -9.78 -9.71
C PHE A 77 -69.17 -10.21 -8.39
N LEU A 78 -68.09 -11.01 -8.43
CA LEU A 78 -67.27 -11.37 -7.28
C LEU A 78 -66.25 -10.30 -6.92
N LEU A 79 -65.69 -9.55 -7.92
CA LEU A 79 -64.75 -8.46 -7.72
C LEU A 79 -65.36 -7.21 -7.07
N ASP A 80 -66.69 -6.96 -7.26
CA ASP A 80 -67.39 -5.85 -6.62
C ASP A 80 -67.55 -6.06 -5.10
N LYS A 81 -67.20 -7.29 -4.58
CA LYS A 81 -67.18 -7.64 -3.15
C LYS A 81 -65.77 -7.99 -2.65
N SER A 82 -64.75 -8.04 -3.51
CA SER A 82 -63.38 -8.39 -3.12
C SER A 82 -62.57 -7.14 -2.93
N SER A 83 -61.91 -7.03 -1.81
CA SER A 83 -60.94 -5.97 -1.51
C SER A 83 -59.59 -6.13 -2.24
N LEU A 84 -59.38 -7.26 -2.90
CA LEU A 84 -58.16 -7.58 -3.62
C LEU A 84 -58.28 -7.32 -5.10
N THR A 85 -57.37 -6.57 -5.71
CA THR A 85 -57.32 -6.27 -7.13
C THR A 85 -56.64 -7.39 -7.95
N ARG A 86 -55.92 -8.29 -7.31
CA ARG A 86 -55.26 -9.44 -7.89
C ARG A 86 -55.41 -10.67 -6.98
N PRO A 87 -55.19 -11.90 -7.50
CA PRO A 87 -55.20 -13.10 -6.66
C PRO A 87 -54.12 -13.02 -5.57
N ALA A 88 -54.48 -13.34 -4.34
CA ALA A 88 -53.57 -13.59 -3.25
C ALA A 88 -53.39 -15.10 -3.08
N PHE A 89 -52.14 -15.54 -2.94
CA PHE A 89 -51.85 -16.94 -2.63
C PHE A 89 -51.57 -17.05 -1.15
N SER A 90 -52.25 -17.97 -0.51
CA SER A 90 -52.08 -18.23 0.92
C SER A 90 -51.95 -19.72 1.18
N GLY A 91 -51.08 -20.09 2.12
CA GLY A 91 -50.89 -21.46 2.56
C GLY A 91 -50.54 -21.50 4.04
N ALA A 92 -50.91 -22.55 4.72
CA ALA A 92 -50.50 -22.86 6.07
C ALA A 92 -50.07 -24.31 6.15
N LYS A 93 -49.15 -24.65 7.04
CA LYS A 93 -48.64 -26.02 7.17
C LYS A 93 -49.54 -26.89 8.05
N ASP A 94 -50.14 -26.32 9.10
CA ASP A 94 -50.91 -27.11 10.06
C ASP A 94 -52.39 -27.13 9.72
N SER A 95 -53.10 -25.98 9.69
CA SER A 95 -54.51 -25.95 9.41
C SER A 95 -55.04 -24.62 8.87
N ILE A 96 -56.13 -24.67 8.12
CA ILE A 96 -56.86 -23.52 7.61
C ILE A 96 -58.34 -23.71 8.00
N ARG A 97 -58.88 -22.76 8.73
CA ARG A 97 -60.30 -22.75 9.11
C ARG A 97 -61.01 -21.55 8.50
N GLN A 98 -62.15 -21.82 7.88
CA GLN A 98 -63.02 -20.77 7.36
C GLN A 98 -64.27 -20.68 8.31
N ASP A 99 -64.61 -19.47 8.70
CA ASP A 99 -65.71 -19.17 9.53
C ASP A 99 -66.68 -18.20 8.84
N PHE A 100 -67.81 -18.67 8.48
CA PHE A 100 -68.89 -17.92 7.87
C PHE A 100 -70.12 -17.78 8.76
N SER A 101 -70.07 -18.18 10.07
CA SER A 101 -71.12 -18.05 11.02
C SER A 101 -71.45 -16.58 11.32
N ASN A 102 -72.71 -16.31 11.63
CA ASN A 102 -73.24 -14.99 12.02
C ASN A 102 -72.90 -13.86 11.02
N GLY A 103 -72.76 -14.14 9.69
CA GLY A 103 -72.50 -13.16 8.69
C GLY A 103 -71.00 -12.72 8.64
N GLN A 104 -70.19 -13.36 9.45
CA GLN A 104 -68.73 -13.14 9.41
C GLN A 104 -68.08 -13.89 8.22
N ARG A 105 -67.03 -13.30 7.63
CA ARG A 105 -66.24 -13.93 6.56
C ARG A 105 -64.80 -13.92 6.95
N LYS A 106 -64.38 -14.86 7.83
CA LYS A 106 -63.01 -14.93 8.36
C LYS A 106 -62.32 -16.22 7.99
N MET A 107 -61.05 -16.12 7.69
CA MET A 107 -60.17 -17.26 7.52
C MET A 107 -59.09 -17.21 8.58
N TYR A 108 -58.81 -18.35 9.19
CA TYR A 108 -57.77 -18.52 10.19
C TYR A 108 -56.75 -19.52 9.66
N TYR A 109 -55.46 -19.21 9.84
CA TYR A 109 -54.38 -20.03 9.41
C TYR A 109 -53.42 -20.28 10.57
N TRP A 110 -52.91 -21.50 10.68
CA TRP A 110 -51.96 -21.92 11.72
C TRP A 110 -50.81 -22.69 11.11
N GLY A 111 -49.58 -22.44 11.61
CA GLY A 111 -48.32 -23.13 11.30
C GLY A 111 -47.67 -22.69 9.99
N ASP A 112 -46.55 -22.07 10.08
CA ASP A 112 -45.73 -21.59 8.93
C ASP A 112 -46.57 -20.98 7.80
N VAL A 113 -47.44 -20.05 8.16
CA VAL A 113 -48.37 -19.40 7.22
C VAL A 113 -47.58 -18.48 6.29
N GLU A 114 -47.83 -18.62 4.99
CA GLU A 114 -47.29 -17.74 3.99
C GLU A 114 -48.39 -17.13 3.13
N VAL A 115 -48.42 -15.79 3.03
CA VAL A 115 -49.35 -15.06 2.17
C VAL A 115 -48.54 -14.21 1.21
N SER A 116 -48.83 -14.37 -0.09
CA SER A 116 -48.19 -13.60 -1.16
C SER A 116 -49.24 -12.79 -1.93
N TYR A 117 -49.06 -11.48 -2.00
CA TYR A 117 -49.95 -10.57 -2.71
C TYR A 117 -49.10 -9.49 -3.41
N GLU A 118 -49.16 -9.43 -4.74
CA GLU A 118 -48.34 -8.56 -5.58
C GLU A 118 -46.82 -8.72 -5.26
N ASN A 119 -46.21 -7.70 -4.69
CA ASN A 119 -44.81 -7.69 -4.28
C ASN A 119 -44.62 -7.77 -2.74
N ILE A 120 -45.68 -8.15 -2.04
CA ILE A 120 -45.66 -8.35 -0.60
C ILE A 120 -45.73 -9.84 -0.31
N LYS A 121 -44.81 -10.30 0.52
CA LYS A 121 -44.79 -11.64 1.07
C LYS A 121 -44.83 -11.54 2.60
N LEU A 122 -45.82 -12.13 3.23
CA LEU A 122 -45.98 -12.13 4.68
C LEU A 122 -45.93 -13.57 5.17
N LYS A 123 -45.07 -13.84 6.11
CA LYS A 123 -44.93 -15.10 6.82
C LYS A 123 -45.27 -14.91 8.29
N ALA A 124 -45.93 -15.85 8.91
CA ALA A 124 -46.18 -15.86 10.36
C ALA A 124 -46.62 -17.25 10.80
N ASP A 125 -46.63 -17.52 12.08
CA ASP A 125 -47.15 -18.77 12.62
C ASP A 125 -48.68 -18.76 12.73
N TYR A 126 -49.29 -17.61 12.97
CA TYR A 126 -50.75 -17.42 13.02
C TYR A 126 -51.17 -16.22 12.17
N MET A 127 -52.22 -16.42 11.35
CA MET A 127 -52.87 -15.34 10.60
C MET A 127 -54.40 -15.45 10.63
N GLU A 128 -55.04 -14.30 10.68
CA GLU A 128 -56.49 -14.13 10.55
C GLU A 128 -56.77 -13.19 9.39
N TYR A 129 -57.55 -13.59 8.42
CA TYR A 129 -58.04 -12.76 7.32
C TYR A 129 -59.51 -12.53 7.41
N ASP A 130 -59.92 -11.28 7.64
CA ASP A 130 -61.31 -10.84 7.59
C ASP A 130 -61.63 -10.34 6.18
N MET A 131 -62.40 -11.14 5.44
CA MET A 131 -62.76 -10.81 4.06
C MET A 131 -63.76 -9.66 3.98
N SER A 132 -64.56 -9.40 5.03
CA SER A 132 -65.54 -8.32 5.04
C SER A 132 -64.88 -6.93 5.15
N THR A 133 -63.84 -6.82 5.92
CA THR A 133 -63.07 -5.59 6.07
C THR A 133 -61.80 -5.52 5.22
N GLY A 134 -61.40 -6.64 4.61
CA GLY A 134 -60.16 -6.76 3.88
C GLY A 134 -58.93 -6.60 4.77
N THR A 135 -58.98 -7.08 6.02
CA THR A 135 -57.92 -6.92 7.00
C THR A 135 -57.25 -8.25 7.34
N VAL A 136 -55.92 -8.29 7.24
CA VAL A 136 -55.09 -9.39 7.74
C VAL A 136 -54.49 -9.00 9.08
N TYR A 137 -54.61 -9.91 10.06
CA TYR A 137 -53.89 -9.85 11.33
C TYR A 137 -52.93 -11.04 11.38
N ALA A 138 -51.66 -10.79 11.73
CA ALA A 138 -50.64 -11.82 11.88
C ALA A 138 -49.82 -11.63 13.15
N ARG A 139 -49.51 -12.74 13.81
CA ARG A 139 -48.65 -12.79 15.00
C ARG A 139 -47.90 -14.12 15.08
N GLY A 140 -46.90 -14.16 15.96
CA GLY A 140 -46.25 -15.41 16.35
C GLY A 140 -47.11 -16.19 17.36
N THR A 141 -46.70 -17.43 17.64
CA THR A 141 -47.28 -18.29 18.69
C THR A 141 -46.26 -18.43 19.82
N TYR A 142 -46.74 -18.27 21.07
CA TYR A 142 -45.88 -18.41 22.24
C TYR A 142 -45.74 -19.90 22.61
N ASP A 143 -44.49 -20.39 22.54
CA ASP A 143 -44.15 -21.74 23.00
C ASP A 143 -43.89 -21.70 24.51
N SER A 144 -44.83 -22.22 25.28
CA SER A 144 -44.74 -22.23 26.73
C SER A 144 -43.65 -23.17 27.28
N LEU A 145 -43.22 -24.17 26.50
CA LEU A 145 -42.17 -25.09 26.87
C LEU A 145 -40.78 -24.47 26.68
N ALA A 146 -40.59 -23.77 25.57
CA ALA A 146 -39.35 -23.07 25.27
C ALA A 146 -39.27 -21.66 25.87
N GLN A 147 -40.40 -21.12 26.38
CA GLN A 147 -40.52 -19.74 26.84
C GLN A 147 -40.14 -18.69 25.77
N GLU A 148 -40.36 -18.99 24.49
CA GLU A 148 -40.00 -18.14 23.37
C GLU A 148 -41.20 -17.97 22.41
N TRP A 149 -41.23 -16.81 21.71
CA TRP A 149 -42.16 -16.58 20.61
C TRP A 149 -41.59 -17.21 19.33
N LYS A 150 -42.39 -18.08 18.68
CA LYS A 150 -42.05 -18.72 17.41
C LYS A 150 -42.89 -18.14 16.28
N GLY A 151 -42.26 -18.13 15.05
CA GLY A 151 -42.97 -17.75 13.85
C GLY A 151 -43.52 -16.31 13.88
N GLN A 152 -42.76 -15.36 14.46
CA GLN A 152 -43.12 -13.94 14.43
C GLN A 152 -43.29 -13.45 12.98
N PRO A 153 -44.23 -12.53 12.71
CA PRO A 153 -44.47 -12.03 11.37
C PRO A 153 -43.24 -11.42 10.72
N GLU A 154 -42.93 -11.91 9.53
CA GLU A 154 -41.90 -11.39 8.63
C GLU A 154 -42.57 -10.93 7.34
N MET A 155 -42.50 -9.63 7.04
CA MET A 155 -43.02 -9.07 5.80
C MET A 155 -41.88 -8.65 4.88
N THR A 156 -41.84 -9.18 3.67
CA THR A 156 -40.93 -8.76 2.63
C THR A 156 -41.68 -7.93 1.59
N GLN A 157 -41.19 -6.71 1.32
CA GLN A 157 -41.75 -5.81 0.32
C GLN A 157 -40.64 -5.04 -0.40
N GLY A 158 -40.59 -5.19 -1.71
CA GLY A 158 -39.62 -4.42 -2.54
C GLY A 158 -38.15 -4.66 -2.21
N GLY A 159 -37.82 -5.86 -1.71
CA GLY A 159 -36.45 -6.24 -1.32
C GLY A 159 -36.06 -5.85 0.11
N GLN A 160 -36.95 -5.23 0.87
CA GLN A 160 -36.78 -4.96 2.29
C GLN A 160 -37.56 -5.99 3.13
N THR A 161 -36.95 -6.44 4.21
CA THR A 161 -37.56 -7.37 5.17
C THR A 161 -37.84 -6.64 6.47
N PHE A 162 -39.03 -6.82 6.99
CA PHE A 162 -39.53 -6.24 8.24
C PHE A 162 -39.89 -7.37 9.18
N ASN A 163 -39.18 -7.48 10.29
CA ASN A 163 -39.51 -8.39 11.38
C ASN A 163 -40.36 -7.64 12.40
N MET A 164 -41.45 -8.23 12.86
CA MET A 164 -42.42 -7.57 13.73
C MET A 164 -43.04 -8.55 14.70
N GLU A 165 -43.57 -8.02 15.79
CA GLU A 165 -44.29 -8.83 16.78
C GLU A 165 -45.74 -9.11 16.35
N GLU A 166 -46.40 -8.04 15.86
CA GLU A 166 -47.77 -8.12 15.35
C GLU A 166 -47.96 -7.17 14.17
N VAL A 167 -48.78 -7.57 13.20
CA VAL A 167 -49.18 -6.71 12.09
C VAL A 167 -50.68 -6.85 11.80
N ARG A 168 -51.30 -5.71 11.57
CA ARG A 168 -52.68 -5.59 11.00
C ARG A 168 -52.56 -4.79 9.71
N TYR A 169 -52.84 -5.42 8.58
CA TYR A 169 -52.76 -4.81 7.25
C TYR A 169 -54.17 -4.84 6.64
N ASN A 170 -54.63 -3.68 6.18
CA ASN A 170 -55.92 -3.55 5.51
C ASN A 170 -55.68 -3.33 4.01
N PHE A 171 -56.14 -4.26 3.17
CA PHE A 171 -55.95 -4.22 1.71
C PHE A 171 -56.72 -3.11 1.03
N ASN A 172 -57.93 -2.74 1.55
CA ASN A 172 -58.77 -1.70 0.98
C ASN A 172 -58.13 -0.33 1.14
N THR A 173 -57.61 -0.02 2.34
CA THR A 173 -57.02 1.27 2.66
C THR A 173 -55.50 1.32 2.42
N ARG A 174 -54.88 0.15 2.18
CA ARG A 174 -53.41 -0.03 2.05
C ARG A 174 -52.64 0.51 3.25
N LYS A 175 -53.24 0.50 4.42
CA LYS A 175 -52.64 0.91 5.70
C LYS A 175 -52.30 -0.31 6.53
N ALA A 176 -51.16 -0.23 7.25
CA ALA A 176 -50.85 -1.20 8.29
C ALA A 176 -50.62 -0.51 9.63
N ARG A 177 -50.94 -1.26 10.69
CA ARG A 177 -50.50 -0.98 12.06
C ARG A 177 -49.61 -2.13 12.51
N ILE A 178 -48.42 -1.80 12.97
CA ILE A 178 -47.37 -2.75 13.30
C ILE A 178 -46.89 -2.44 14.72
N THR A 179 -46.67 -3.49 15.49
CA THR A 179 -46.10 -3.40 16.83
C THR A 179 -44.70 -4.01 16.83
N ASN A 180 -43.75 -3.34 17.46
CA ASN A 180 -42.34 -3.75 17.63
C ASN A 180 -41.69 -4.25 16.31
N MET A 181 -41.44 -3.33 15.40
CA MET A 181 -40.79 -3.63 14.13
C MET A 181 -39.29 -3.38 14.22
N ILE A 182 -38.53 -4.32 13.65
CA ILE A 182 -37.10 -4.16 13.39
C ILE A 182 -36.88 -4.25 11.88
N THR A 183 -36.24 -3.24 11.32
CA THR A 183 -35.90 -3.23 9.90
C THR A 183 -34.50 -2.72 9.71
N LYS A 184 -33.79 -3.32 8.76
CA LYS A 184 -32.46 -2.86 8.36
C LYS A 184 -32.61 -1.79 7.28
N GLU A 185 -32.03 -0.63 7.51
CA GLU A 185 -32.01 0.50 6.58
C GLU A 185 -30.55 0.90 6.30
N ASP A 186 -30.04 0.49 5.15
CA ASP A 186 -28.62 0.56 4.78
C ASP A 186 -27.70 -0.12 5.81
N ASP A 187 -26.80 0.63 6.44
CA ASP A 187 -25.92 0.13 7.51
C ASP A 187 -26.56 0.24 8.90
N GLY A 188 -27.74 0.85 9.01
CA GLY A 188 -28.45 1.06 10.26
C GLY A 188 -29.62 0.10 10.47
N ILE A 189 -30.02 -0.03 11.72
CA ILE A 189 -31.16 -0.81 12.16
C ILE A 189 -32.16 0.14 12.86
N LEU A 190 -33.35 0.16 12.36
CA LEU A 190 -34.43 0.97 12.88
C LEU A 190 -35.42 0.09 13.65
N HIS A 191 -35.52 0.32 14.94
CA HIS A 191 -36.52 -0.31 15.81
C HIS A 191 -37.67 0.68 16.02
N GLY A 192 -38.86 0.24 15.87
CA GLY A 192 -40.03 1.04 16.13
C GLY A 192 -41.02 0.31 17.06
N LYS A 193 -41.53 1.01 18.08
CA LYS A 193 -42.53 0.40 19.00
C LYS A 193 -43.94 0.43 18.41
N ASN A 194 -44.40 1.57 17.94
CA ASN A 194 -45.70 1.72 17.31
C ASN A 194 -45.50 2.29 15.90
N ILE A 195 -45.96 1.57 14.90
CA ILE A 195 -45.73 1.91 13.51
C ILE A 195 -47.03 1.93 12.74
N LYS A 196 -47.16 2.92 11.85
CA LYS A 196 -48.26 3.04 10.93
C LYS A 196 -47.72 3.19 9.51
N MET A 197 -48.00 2.22 8.66
CA MET A 197 -47.72 2.32 7.24
C MET A 197 -48.87 2.99 6.52
N MET A 198 -48.58 3.89 5.63
CA MET A 198 -49.51 4.69 4.85
C MET A 198 -49.66 4.16 3.42
N PRO A 199 -50.73 4.57 2.65
CA PRO A 199 -50.94 4.09 1.29
C PRO A 199 -49.85 4.47 0.31
N ASP A 200 -49.09 5.57 0.57
CA ASP A 200 -47.94 6.05 -0.16
C ASP A 200 -46.66 5.24 0.17
N LYS A 201 -46.82 4.17 0.97
CA LYS A 201 -45.71 3.33 1.49
C LYS A 201 -44.75 4.07 2.44
N SER A 202 -45.12 5.27 2.92
CA SER A 202 -44.39 5.92 4.01
C SER A 202 -44.73 5.25 5.34
N ILE A 203 -43.72 5.19 6.23
CA ILE A 203 -43.80 4.54 7.51
C ILE A 203 -43.64 5.57 8.62
N ASN A 204 -44.68 5.79 9.42
CA ASN A 204 -44.61 6.66 10.58
C ASN A 204 -44.31 5.82 11.82
N ILE A 205 -43.35 6.24 12.61
CA ILE A 205 -42.82 5.54 13.77
C ILE A 205 -42.92 6.44 14.99
N THR A 206 -43.35 5.92 16.09
CA THR A 206 -43.30 6.57 17.40
C THR A 206 -42.48 5.72 18.37
N LYS A 207 -41.72 6.35 19.24
CA LYS A 207 -40.80 5.69 20.15
C LYS A 207 -39.83 4.78 19.37
N GLY A 208 -39.14 5.38 18.39
CA GLY A 208 -38.13 4.70 17.57
C GLY A 208 -36.76 4.66 18.22
N LYS A 209 -35.94 3.67 17.86
CA LYS A 209 -34.51 3.60 18.16
C LYS A 209 -33.79 3.39 16.84
N TYR A 210 -32.81 4.22 16.54
CA TYR A 210 -31.93 4.05 15.38
C TYR A 210 -30.55 3.70 15.88
N THR A 211 -30.04 2.56 15.46
CA THR A 211 -28.73 2.04 15.84
C THR A 211 -28.05 1.39 14.64
N VAL A 212 -26.77 1.11 14.76
CA VAL A 212 -26.01 0.26 13.84
C VAL A 212 -25.50 -1.01 14.54
N CYS A 213 -25.87 -1.20 15.77
CA CYS A 213 -25.63 -2.40 16.55
C CYS A 213 -26.69 -3.45 16.19
N ASP A 214 -26.28 -4.63 15.79
CA ASP A 214 -27.15 -5.72 15.35
C ASP A 214 -27.67 -6.60 16.51
N LEU A 215 -27.40 -6.19 17.75
CA LEU A 215 -27.93 -6.85 18.92
C LEU A 215 -29.40 -6.47 19.15
N GLU A 216 -30.19 -7.36 19.72
CA GLU A 216 -31.55 -7.11 20.14
C GLU A 216 -31.64 -5.96 21.17
N HIS A 217 -30.67 -5.91 22.10
CA HIS A 217 -30.41 -4.79 22.99
C HIS A 217 -29.11 -4.06 22.53
N PRO A 218 -29.22 -3.00 21.70
CA PRO A 218 -28.08 -2.29 21.18
C PRO A 218 -27.37 -1.49 22.27
N HIS A 219 -26.04 -1.54 22.29
CA HIS A 219 -25.19 -0.78 23.24
C HIS A 219 -25.37 0.74 23.13
N TYR A 220 -25.78 1.22 21.97
CA TYR A 220 -26.11 2.63 21.76
C TYR A 220 -27.13 2.81 20.66
N TYR A 221 -27.95 3.84 20.81
CA TYR A 221 -28.96 4.19 19.83
C TYR A 221 -29.36 5.66 19.95
N LEU A 222 -29.81 6.22 18.85
CA LEU A 222 -30.58 7.46 18.84
C LEU A 222 -32.02 7.12 19.18
N LYS A 223 -32.50 7.59 20.32
CA LYS A 223 -33.89 7.45 20.76
C LYS A 223 -34.70 8.55 20.09
N LEU A 224 -35.56 8.14 19.18
CA LEU A 224 -36.37 8.99 18.33
C LEU A 224 -37.76 9.15 18.95
N SER A 225 -38.22 10.37 19.22
CA SER A 225 -39.56 10.60 19.67
C SER A 225 -40.61 10.24 18.58
N SER A 226 -40.32 10.65 17.35
CA SER A 226 -41.10 10.34 16.16
C SER A 226 -40.16 10.27 14.94
N ALA A 227 -40.51 9.39 13.99
CA ALA A 227 -39.78 9.30 12.72
C ALA A 227 -40.75 8.97 11.58
N LYS A 228 -40.42 9.40 10.37
CA LYS A 228 -41.11 9.06 9.14
C LYS A 228 -40.10 8.59 8.09
N VAL A 229 -40.28 7.34 7.68
CA VAL A 229 -39.55 6.78 6.54
C VAL A 229 -40.29 7.12 5.26
N VAL A 230 -39.69 7.84 4.36
CA VAL A 230 -40.24 8.24 3.06
C VAL A 230 -39.49 7.45 1.98
N THR A 231 -40.21 6.78 1.07
CA THR A 231 -39.64 5.88 0.08
C THR A 231 -39.48 6.52 -1.29
N LYS A 232 -40.21 7.60 -1.60
CA LYS A 232 -40.15 8.32 -2.88
C LYS A 232 -40.03 9.83 -2.67
N PRO A 233 -39.29 10.59 -3.50
CA PRO A 233 -38.50 10.18 -4.70
C PRO A 233 -37.19 9.48 -4.34
N SER A 234 -36.65 9.71 -3.13
CA SER A 234 -35.48 9.01 -2.58
C SER A 234 -35.83 8.53 -1.16
N GLN A 235 -35.36 7.38 -0.81
CA GLN A 235 -35.56 6.83 0.54
C GLN A 235 -34.80 7.71 1.54
N LYS A 236 -35.50 8.14 2.59
CA LYS A 236 -34.92 8.92 3.71
C LYS A 236 -35.79 8.74 4.95
N THR A 237 -35.16 8.70 6.09
CA THR A 237 -35.82 8.72 7.39
C THR A 237 -35.73 10.11 8.00
N VAL A 238 -36.83 10.80 8.11
CA VAL A 238 -36.92 12.10 8.79
C VAL A 238 -37.37 11.86 10.22
N PHE A 239 -36.70 12.48 11.19
CA PHE A 239 -37.05 12.31 12.60
C PHE A 239 -37.18 13.65 13.31
N GLY A 240 -38.06 13.66 14.36
CA GLY A 240 -38.20 14.77 15.28
C GLY A 240 -37.13 14.75 16.38
N PRO A 241 -37.44 15.27 17.60
CA PRO A 241 -36.46 15.30 18.67
C PRO A 241 -35.90 13.92 18.96
N ALA A 242 -34.55 13.86 18.99
CA ALA A 242 -33.82 12.64 19.25
C ALA A 242 -32.69 12.93 20.26
N HIS A 243 -32.36 11.96 21.09
CA HIS A 243 -31.20 12.03 21.98
C HIS A 243 -30.44 10.71 21.95
N LEU A 244 -29.15 10.82 22.26
CA LEU A 244 -28.24 9.70 22.26
C LEU A 244 -28.34 8.95 23.57
N VAL A 245 -28.49 7.63 23.48
CA VAL A 245 -28.49 6.69 24.61
C VAL A 245 -27.31 5.74 24.43
N VAL A 246 -26.52 5.53 25.46
CA VAL A 246 -25.40 4.58 25.51
C VAL A 246 -25.55 3.72 26.74
N GLU A 247 -25.55 2.40 26.57
CA GLU A 247 -25.81 1.41 27.65
C GLU A 247 -27.03 1.79 28.48
N ASP A 248 -28.13 2.15 27.79
CA ASP A 248 -29.43 2.59 28.35
C ASP A 248 -29.38 3.87 29.23
N VAL A 249 -28.25 4.60 29.23
CA VAL A 249 -28.10 5.90 29.86
C VAL A 249 -28.35 7.00 28.84
N ASP A 250 -29.38 7.84 29.10
CA ASP A 250 -29.68 9.00 28.25
C ASP A 250 -28.60 10.06 28.42
N LEU A 251 -27.87 10.36 27.34
CA LEU A 251 -26.85 11.40 27.33
C LEU A 251 -27.49 12.78 27.06
N PRO A 252 -26.93 13.88 27.60
CA PRO A 252 -27.43 15.24 27.40
C PRO A 252 -27.13 15.78 25.98
N ILE A 253 -27.06 14.88 24.99
CA ILE A 253 -26.82 15.20 23.59
C ILE A 253 -28.12 14.98 22.83
N GLY A 254 -28.80 16.06 22.47
CA GLY A 254 -30.06 16.02 21.76
C GLY A 254 -30.01 16.77 20.44
N ILE A 255 -30.74 16.24 19.45
CA ILE A 255 -30.93 16.84 18.12
C ILE A 255 -32.42 17.16 17.98
N PRO A 256 -32.84 18.42 17.75
CA PRO A 256 -34.25 18.79 17.72
C PRO A 256 -35.00 18.16 16.54
N PHE A 257 -34.32 18.01 15.38
CA PHE A 257 -34.83 17.31 14.21
C PHE A 257 -33.67 16.95 13.27
N GLY A 258 -33.87 15.97 12.40
CA GLY A 258 -32.88 15.59 11.41
C GLY A 258 -33.44 14.65 10.37
N PHE A 259 -32.58 14.22 9.48
CA PHE A 259 -32.91 13.20 8.50
C PHE A 259 -31.71 12.30 8.23
N ILE A 260 -31.98 11.03 8.01
CA ILE A 260 -30.99 10.03 7.58
C ILE A 260 -31.32 9.73 6.12
N PRO A 261 -30.54 10.23 5.17
CA PRO A 261 -30.75 9.91 3.75
C PRO A 261 -30.28 8.48 3.50
N LYS A 262 -30.91 7.81 2.54
CA LYS A 262 -30.29 6.62 1.95
C LYS A 262 -28.97 7.05 1.32
N ARG A 263 -27.87 6.50 1.78
CA ARG A 263 -26.56 6.91 1.32
C ARG A 263 -26.32 6.40 -0.09
N PRO A 264 -26.04 7.25 -1.07
CA PRO A 264 -25.35 6.81 -2.24
C PRO A 264 -23.94 6.33 -1.79
N ASP A 265 -23.37 5.38 -2.48
CA ASP A 265 -22.03 4.84 -2.16
C ASP A 265 -20.97 5.94 -1.97
N ARG A 266 -21.22 7.13 -2.54
CA ARG A 266 -20.37 8.32 -2.43
C ARG A 266 -21.25 9.57 -2.45
N ALA A 267 -21.10 10.45 -1.46
CA ALA A 267 -21.84 11.71 -1.36
C ALA A 267 -20.94 12.88 -0.97
N THR A 268 -21.19 14.04 -1.55
CA THR A 268 -20.61 15.32 -1.10
C THR A 268 -21.24 15.72 0.23
N GLY A 269 -20.42 16.16 1.18
CA GLY A 269 -20.92 16.53 2.51
C GLY A 269 -19.87 17.22 3.39
N LEU A 270 -20.36 17.71 4.54
CA LEU A 270 -19.52 18.30 5.57
C LEU A 270 -18.73 17.23 6.32
N LEU A 271 -17.48 17.55 6.64
CA LEU A 271 -16.62 16.77 7.52
C LEU A 271 -16.69 17.43 8.91
N MET A 272 -17.09 16.63 9.89
CA MET A 272 -17.19 17.10 11.27
C MET A 272 -15.81 17.30 11.90
N PRO A 273 -15.56 18.44 12.54
CA PRO A 273 -14.28 18.71 13.18
C PRO A 273 -14.06 17.87 14.43
N SER A 274 -12.81 17.59 14.72
CA SER A 274 -12.36 17.14 16.03
C SER A 274 -11.93 18.35 16.87
N PHE A 275 -12.22 18.34 18.15
CA PHE A 275 -11.88 19.42 19.07
C PHE A 275 -11.06 18.88 20.24
N GLY A 276 -10.27 19.74 20.84
CA GLY A 276 -9.40 19.40 21.97
C GLY A 276 -8.56 20.59 22.39
N GLU A 277 -7.55 20.31 23.21
CA GLU A 277 -6.66 21.31 23.78
C GLU A 277 -5.20 20.86 23.64
N GLU A 278 -4.32 21.80 23.39
CA GLU A 278 -2.87 21.66 23.38
C GLU A 278 -2.22 22.79 24.19
N ASN A 279 -1.27 22.47 25.02
CA ASN A 279 -0.59 23.47 25.87
C ASN A 279 0.10 24.56 25.03
N ALA A 280 0.74 24.19 23.92
CA ALA A 280 1.51 25.11 23.08
C ALA A 280 0.66 25.96 22.13
N ARG A 281 -0.52 25.50 21.73
CA ARG A 281 -1.36 26.15 20.69
C ARG A 281 -2.78 26.46 21.17
N GLY A 282 -3.14 26.09 22.40
CA GLY A 282 -4.46 26.30 22.99
C GLY A 282 -5.54 25.35 22.50
N PHE A 283 -6.81 25.75 22.62
CA PHE A 283 -7.93 24.96 22.12
C PHE A 283 -7.89 24.90 20.59
N TYR A 284 -8.26 23.71 20.05
CA TYR A 284 -8.24 23.50 18.62
C TYR A 284 -9.56 22.96 18.09
N LEU A 285 -9.82 23.30 16.84
CA LEU A 285 -10.81 22.70 15.96
C LEU A 285 -10.07 22.21 14.72
N ARG A 286 -10.00 20.87 14.54
CA ARG A 286 -9.25 20.24 13.45
C ARG A 286 -10.15 19.50 12.50
N ASP A 287 -9.70 19.38 11.24
CA ASP A 287 -10.36 18.62 10.17
C ASP A 287 -11.76 19.16 9.84
N ALA A 288 -12.10 20.44 10.19
CA ALA A 288 -13.32 21.08 9.76
C ALA A 288 -13.31 21.31 8.25
N GLY A 289 -14.31 20.84 7.50
CA GLY A 289 -14.28 21.04 6.07
C GLY A 289 -15.37 20.38 5.28
N MET A 290 -15.08 20.13 4.00
CA MET A 290 -16.01 19.51 3.06
C MET A 290 -15.35 18.40 2.25
N TYR A 291 -16.10 17.35 2.03
CA TYR A 291 -15.79 16.31 1.09
C TYR A 291 -16.62 16.48 -0.18
N PHE A 292 -15.98 16.39 -1.33
CA PHE A 292 -16.56 16.57 -2.66
C PHE A 292 -16.41 15.29 -3.47
N VAL A 293 -17.50 14.82 -4.03
CA VAL A 293 -17.50 13.76 -5.04
C VAL A 293 -17.53 14.39 -6.42
N LEU A 294 -16.46 14.31 -7.15
CA LEU A 294 -16.30 14.93 -8.46
C LEU A 294 -16.36 13.84 -9.56
N GLY A 295 -17.57 13.32 -9.78
CA GLY A 295 -17.84 12.22 -10.71
C GLY A 295 -17.41 10.85 -10.16
N ASP A 296 -17.30 9.86 -11.06
CA ASP A 296 -17.07 8.46 -10.68
C ASP A 296 -15.62 8.12 -10.35
N TYR A 297 -14.68 8.99 -10.73
CA TYR A 297 -13.25 8.68 -10.72
C TYR A 297 -12.42 9.52 -9.77
N PHE A 298 -13.00 10.58 -9.21
CA PHE A 298 -12.27 11.59 -8.45
C PHE A 298 -13.04 12.00 -7.20
N ASP A 299 -12.36 12.06 -6.07
CA ASP A 299 -12.88 12.67 -4.84
C ASP A 299 -11.85 13.63 -4.22
N MET A 300 -12.34 14.57 -3.43
CA MET A 300 -11.53 15.60 -2.80
C MET A 300 -12.10 15.96 -1.44
N SER A 301 -11.25 16.07 -0.44
CA SER A 301 -11.57 16.70 0.85
C SER A 301 -10.74 17.96 1.04
N LEU A 302 -11.39 19.02 1.45
CA LEU A 302 -10.77 20.28 1.85
C LEU A 302 -11.08 20.50 3.33
N THR A 303 -10.07 20.50 4.18
CA THR A 303 -10.21 20.66 5.63
C THR A 303 -9.31 21.78 6.15
N GLY A 304 -9.73 22.40 7.23
CA GLY A 304 -8.98 23.41 7.94
C GLY A 304 -8.83 23.09 9.42
N ASP A 305 -7.73 23.52 9.99
CA ASP A 305 -7.46 23.46 11.41
C ASP A 305 -7.30 24.88 11.96
N TYR A 306 -7.88 25.13 13.11
CA TYR A 306 -7.79 26.41 13.79
C TYR A 306 -7.43 26.22 15.27
N TYR A 307 -6.55 27.06 15.77
CA TYR A 307 -6.07 27.04 17.15
C TYR A 307 -6.23 28.43 17.77
N THR A 308 -6.64 28.50 19.02
CA THR A 308 -6.93 29.76 19.71
C THR A 308 -5.72 30.69 19.87
N LEU A 309 -4.49 30.14 19.91
CA LEU A 309 -3.26 30.95 19.97
C LEU A 309 -2.74 31.40 18.60
N GLY A 310 -3.56 31.30 17.53
CA GLY A 310 -3.28 31.89 16.24
C GLY A 310 -2.66 30.94 15.20
N SER A 311 -2.40 29.68 15.55
CA SER A 311 -2.01 28.67 14.56
C SER A 311 -3.20 28.25 13.70
N TRP A 312 -2.94 27.96 12.42
CA TRP A 312 -3.96 27.42 11.54
C TRP A 312 -3.35 26.58 10.42
N ALA A 313 -4.13 25.67 9.86
CA ALA A 313 -3.72 24.87 8.71
C ALA A 313 -4.87 24.69 7.71
N ALA A 314 -4.50 24.47 6.46
CA ALA A 314 -5.41 24.09 5.39
C ALA A 314 -4.88 22.81 4.71
N ASN A 315 -5.74 21.81 4.58
CA ASN A 315 -5.40 20.51 4.06
C ASN A 315 -6.32 20.15 2.89
N LEU A 316 -5.73 19.78 1.78
CA LEU A 316 -6.41 19.26 0.59
C LEU A 316 -5.98 17.80 0.43
N ASN A 317 -6.94 16.88 0.42
CA ASN A 317 -6.69 15.48 0.08
C ASN A 317 -7.60 15.09 -1.08
N SER A 318 -7.03 14.49 -2.09
CA SER A 318 -7.76 14.03 -3.27
C SER A 318 -7.33 12.63 -3.64
N ARG A 319 -8.29 11.80 -3.99
CA ARG A 319 -8.05 10.46 -4.52
C ARG A 319 -8.69 10.35 -5.89
N TYR A 320 -8.02 9.65 -6.78
CA TYR A 320 -8.54 9.37 -8.10
C TYR A 320 -8.19 7.93 -8.52
N MET A 321 -9.14 7.30 -9.18
CA MET A 321 -8.97 5.93 -9.67
C MET A 321 -9.78 5.69 -10.94
N VAL A 322 -9.12 5.19 -11.96
CA VAL A 322 -9.76 4.62 -13.15
C VAL A 322 -9.40 3.15 -13.20
N LYS A 323 -10.39 2.29 -12.95
CA LYS A 323 -10.21 0.85 -12.86
C LYS A 323 -9.48 0.31 -14.09
N TYR A 324 -8.45 -0.52 -13.89
CA TYR A 324 -7.55 -1.10 -14.90
C TYR A 324 -6.70 -0.08 -15.67
N LYS A 325 -6.66 1.19 -15.27
CA LYS A 325 -5.81 2.20 -15.91
C LYS A 325 -4.82 2.80 -14.94
N PHE A 326 -5.28 3.49 -13.91
CA PHE A 326 -4.42 4.11 -12.92
C PHE A 326 -5.16 4.43 -11.62
N THR A 327 -4.38 4.58 -10.57
CA THR A 327 -4.83 5.06 -9.26
C THR A 327 -3.83 6.05 -8.71
N GLY A 328 -4.29 6.98 -7.90
CA GLY A 328 -3.42 7.91 -7.21
C GLY A 328 -4.12 8.73 -6.15
N ASN A 329 -3.31 9.39 -5.33
CA ASN A 329 -3.75 10.35 -4.34
C ASN A 329 -2.83 11.56 -4.31
N LEU A 330 -3.41 12.71 -4.08
CA LEU A 330 -2.73 14.00 -3.90
C LEU A 330 -3.12 14.57 -2.54
N ALA A 331 -2.15 14.89 -1.72
CA ALA A 331 -2.34 15.62 -0.47
C ALA A 331 -1.47 16.88 -0.49
N VAL A 332 -2.08 18.00 -0.17
CA VAL A 332 -1.38 19.29 -0.03
C VAL A 332 -1.77 19.86 1.31
N ASN A 333 -0.80 20.23 2.12
CA ASN A 333 -1.01 20.91 3.37
C ASN A 333 -0.24 22.24 3.40
N TYR A 334 -0.84 23.22 4.00
CA TYR A 334 -0.20 24.48 4.35
C TYR A 334 -0.58 24.85 5.78
N SER A 335 0.40 25.25 6.58
CA SER A 335 0.16 25.67 7.95
C SER A 335 0.98 26.89 8.35
N VAL A 336 0.43 27.63 9.28
CA VAL A 336 1.13 28.68 10.01
C VAL A 336 1.08 28.26 11.48
N ASP A 337 2.22 27.86 12.00
CA ASP A 337 2.37 27.39 13.37
C ASP A 337 2.94 28.51 14.22
N GLN A 338 2.25 28.87 15.28
CA GLN A 338 2.65 29.90 16.25
C GLN A 338 2.75 29.27 17.63
N THR A 339 3.79 29.62 18.35
CA THR A 339 4.00 29.29 19.76
C THR A 339 4.39 30.53 20.54
N GLY A 340 3.95 30.63 21.78
CA GLY A 340 4.13 31.85 22.58
C GLY A 340 3.12 32.95 22.21
N GLU A 341 3.09 33.99 23.05
CA GLU A 341 2.20 35.14 22.91
C GLU A 341 2.87 36.22 22.07
N LYS A 342 2.12 36.85 21.14
CA LYS A 342 2.67 37.97 20.31
C LYS A 342 3.23 39.09 21.20
N GLY A 343 4.53 39.35 21.04
CA GLY A 343 5.24 40.38 21.80
C GLY A 343 6.05 39.79 22.98
N SER A 344 5.95 38.52 23.30
CA SER A 344 6.82 37.84 24.25
C SER A 344 8.15 37.41 23.59
N THR A 345 9.18 37.18 24.43
CA THR A 345 10.49 36.70 23.96
C THR A 345 10.47 35.28 23.40
N ASP A 346 9.42 34.53 23.70
CA ASP A 346 9.22 33.12 23.27
C ASP A 346 8.31 33.02 22.07
N PHE A 347 7.89 34.16 21.50
CA PHE A 347 7.06 34.12 20.27
C PHE A 347 7.84 33.57 19.10
N PHE A 348 7.33 32.50 18.51
CA PHE A 348 7.88 31.89 17.31
C PHE A 348 6.78 31.60 16.31
N GLN A 349 7.00 31.94 15.03
CA GLN A 349 6.10 31.63 13.94
C GLN A 349 6.82 30.88 12.83
N SER A 350 6.24 29.79 12.39
CA SER A 350 6.73 28.98 11.27
C SER A 350 5.65 28.82 10.21
N LYS A 351 6.01 29.04 8.95
CA LYS A 351 5.15 28.75 7.79
C LYS A 351 5.62 27.46 7.14
N ASN A 352 4.73 26.51 7.06
CA ASN A 352 5.04 25.18 6.59
C ASN A 352 4.13 24.76 5.45
N PHE A 353 4.67 24.00 4.52
CA PHE A 353 3.91 23.38 3.45
C PHE A 353 4.38 21.94 3.22
N GLY A 354 3.49 21.14 2.68
CA GLY A 354 3.81 19.78 2.27
C GLY A 354 2.97 19.38 1.06
N VAL A 355 3.57 18.67 0.14
CA VAL A 355 2.93 18.08 -1.03
C VAL A 355 3.28 16.61 -1.10
N ARG A 356 2.26 15.75 -1.05
CA ARG A 356 2.40 14.31 -1.24
C ARG A 356 1.55 13.89 -2.43
N TRP A 357 2.18 13.30 -3.42
CA TRP A 357 1.47 12.77 -4.59
C TRP A 357 1.96 11.38 -4.91
N SER A 358 1.05 10.43 -4.91
CA SER A 358 1.31 9.10 -5.42
C SER A 358 0.45 8.82 -6.64
N HIS A 359 1.05 8.23 -7.65
CA HIS A 359 0.39 7.77 -8.86
C HIS A 359 0.96 6.44 -9.29
N SER A 360 0.11 5.51 -9.64
CA SER A 360 0.48 4.21 -10.17
C SER A 360 -0.40 3.86 -11.37
N GLN A 361 0.23 3.64 -12.50
CA GLN A 361 -0.42 3.14 -13.70
C GLN A 361 -0.51 1.61 -13.65
N ASP A 362 -1.66 1.05 -13.99
CA ASP A 362 -1.81 -0.40 -14.14
C ASP A 362 -1.01 -0.88 -15.37
N SER A 363 -0.22 -1.93 -15.19
CA SER A 363 0.61 -2.51 -16.25
C SER A 363 -0.21 -3.01 -17.45
N LYS A 364 -1.48 -3.32 -17.26
CA LYS A 364 -2.42 -3.75 -18.30
C LYS A 364 -2.97 -2.60 -19.14
N ALA A 365 -2.92 -1.36 -18.65
CA ALA A 365 -3.45 -0.19 -19.32
C ALA A 365 -2.73 0.11 -20.65
N HIS A 366 -1.40 0.03 -20.60
CA HIS A 366 -0.54 0.24 -21.78
C HIS A 366 0.67 -0.69 -21.69
N PRO A 367 0.58 -1.90 -22.27
CA PRO A 367 1.71 -2.84 -22.27
C PRO A 367 2.99 -2.21 -22.80
N GLY A 368 4.08 -2.37 -22.06
CA GLY A 368 5.37 -1.78 -22.42
C GLY A 368 5.55 -0.31 -22.04
N THR A 369 4.56 0.33 -21.41
CA THR A 369 4.68 1.70 -20.87
C THR A 369 4.27 1.69 -19.41
N SER A 370 5.05 2.34 -18.54
CA SER A 370 4.68 2.55 -17.14
C SER A 370 4.91 4.00 -16.73
N PHE A 371 3.97 4.53 -15.96
CA PHE A 371 4.09 5.82 -15.32
C PHE A 371 3.79 5.66 -13.83
N SER A 372 4.69 6.17 -12.99
CA SER A 372 4.53 6.17 -11.55
C SER A 372 5.08 7.46 -10.96
N ALA A 373 4.44 7.93 -9.90
CA ALA A 373 4.92 9.06 -9.12
C ALA A 373 4.80 8.75 -7.63
N SER A 374 5.84 9.09 -6.89
CA SER A 374 5.89 9.08 -5.44
C SER A 374 6.57 10.37 -5.01
N VAL A 375 5.79 11.42 -4.88
CA VAL A 375 6.26 12.75 -4.49
C VAL A 375 5.98 12.96 -3.00
N ASN A 376 7.01 13.30 -2.28
CA ASN A 376 6.95 13.80 -0.92
C ASN A 376 7.89 15.02 -0.84
N PHE A 377 7.32 16.21 -0.83
CA PHE A 377 8.07 17.46 -0.85
C PHE A 377 7.48 18.39 0.20
N SER A 378 8.31 18.91 1.09
CA SER A 378 7.86 19.77 2.19
C SER A 378 8.90 20.79 2.60
N SER A 379 8.46 21.83 3.32
CA SER A 379 9.40 22.72 4.00
C SER A 379 10.21 21.96 5.05
N PRO A 380 11.48 22.34 5.34
CA PRO A 380 12.33 21.60 6.30
C PRO A 380 11.73 21.47 7.69
N SER A 381 10.95 22.46 8.11
CA SER A 381 10.28 22.52 9.40
C SER A 381 8.95 21.76 9.47
N ASN A 382 8.39 21.35 8.33
CA ASN A 382 7.07 20.70 8.28
C ASN A 382 7.01 19.42 9.11
N SER A 383 8.02 18.55 9.00
CA SER A 383 8.09 17.31 9.79
C SER A 383 8.27 17.58 11.28
N ARG A 384 8.80 18.71 11.65
CA ARG A 384 9.02 19.10 13.04
C ARG A 384 7.75 19.64 13.70
N TYR A 385 6.94 20.44 12.99
CA TYR A 385 5.77 21.13 13.56
C TYR A 385 4.43 20.49 13.19
N ASN A 386 4.34 19.74 12.10
CA ASN A 386 3.08 19.17 11.58
C ASN A 386 3.06 17.65 11.50
N SER A 387 3.99 16.95 12.15
CA SER A 387 3.97 15.49 12.15
C SER A 387 2.85 14.96 13.05
N HIS A 388 2.07 14.02 12.52
CA HIS A 388 1.02 13.33 13.26
C HIS A 388 1.48 11.98 13.84
N SER A 389 2.73 11.61 13.60
CA SER A 389 3.33 10.36 14.12
C SER A 389 4.80 10.56 14.47
N VAL A 390 5.27 9.78 15.45
CA VAL A 390 6.68 9.77 15.86
C VAL A 390 7.61 9.39 14.70
N SER A 391 7.21 8.45 13.85
CA SER A 391 7.99 8.04 12.68
C SER A 391 8.17 9.18 11.68
N GLU A 392 7.16 10.02 11.49
CA GLU A 392 7.21 11.18 10.60
C GLU A 392 8.08 12.29 11.19
N ALA A 393 7.99 12.53 12.49
CA ALA A 393 8.84 13.49 13.19
C ALA A 393 10.34 13.11 13.18
N LEU A 394 10.63 11.81 13.15
CA LEU A 394 12.00 11.29 13.07
C LEU A 394 12.57 11.25 11.64
N GLN A 395 11.74 11.47 10.64
CA GLN A 395 12.15 11.40 9.24
C GLN A 395 12.94 12.63 8.81
N ASN A 396 14.27 12.53 8.81
CA ASN A 396 15.15 13.61 8.39
C ASN A 396 15.42 13.61 6.88
N GLN A 397 15.28 12.47 6.21
CA GLN A 397 15.49 12.35 4.77
C GLN A 397 14.16 12.05 4.07
N ILE A 398 13.84 12.89 3.10
CA ILE A 398 12.64 12.80 2.28
C ILE A 398 13.08 12.67 0.83
N SER A 399 12.46 11.76 0.08
CA SER A 399 12.76 11.55 -1.32
C SER A 399 11.48 11.52 -2.16
N SER A 400 11.59 11.99 -3.39
CA SER A 400 10.52 11.96 -4.37
C SER A 400 11.03 11.41 -5.70
N SER A 401 10.17 10.69 -6.38
CA SER A 401 10.45 10.20 -7.73
C SER A 401 9.20 10.27 -8.59
N ILE A 402 9.35 10.78 -9.80
CA ILE A 402 8.39 10.65 -10.89
C ILE A 402 9.10 9.88 -11.98
N SER A 403 8.55 8.76 -12.42
CA SER A 403 9.18 7.86 -13.36
C SER A 403 8.22 7.53 -14.51
N TYR A 404 8.70 7.74 -15.71
CA TYR A 404 8.08 7.26 -16.94
C TYR A 404 9.04 6.29 -17.62
N SER A 405 8.58 5.10 -17.94
CA SER A 405 9.36 4.15 -18.70
C SER A 405 8.56 3.59 -19.89
N LYS A 406 9.28 3.37 -20.99
CA LYS A 406 8.74 2.77 -22.20
C LYS A 406 9.70 1.73 -22.76
N ASN A 407 9.16 0.55 -22.95
CA ASN A 407 9.86 -0.56 -23.58
C ASN A 407 9.21 -0.86 -24.92
N TRP A 408 10.03 -0.88 -25.98
CA TRP A 408 9.59 -1.25 -27.32
C TRP A 408 10.01 -2.69 -27.61
N ASN A 409 9.11 -3.63 -27.32
CA ASN A 409 9.28 -5.05 -27.60
C ASN A 409 10.62 -5.65 -27.10
N GLY A 410 11.10 -5.17 -25.93
CA GLY A 410 12.37 -5.63 -25.38
C GLY A 410 13.63 -5.14 -26.09
N LYS A 411 13.51 -4.38 -27.17
CA LYS A 411 14.66 -3.89 -27.97
C LYS A 411 15.18 -2.55 -27.49
N PHE A 412 14.30 -1.61 -27.23
CA PHE A 412 14.64 -0.28 -26.75
C PHE A 412 13.93 0.00 -25.44
N ASN A 413 14.64 0.59 -24.50
CA ASN A 413 14.09 1.00 -23.21
C ASN A 413 14.41 2.47 -23.01
N LEU A 414 13.38 3.26 -22.74
CA LEU A 414 13.51 4.66 -22.31
C LEU A 414 12.99 4.77 -20.89
N SER A 415 13.77 5.41 -20.02
CA SER A 415 13.32 5.79 -18.68
C SER A 415 13.59 7.27 -18.48
N VAL A 416 12.57 8.02 -18.11
CA VAL A 416 12.64 9.44 -17.78
C VAL A 416 12.21 9.60 -16.34
N ASN A 417 13.13 10.07 -15.50
CA ASN A 417 12.88 10.23 -14.07
C ASN A 417 13.11 11.68 -13.66
N ALA A 418 12.27 12.14 -12.76
CA ALA A 418 12.48 13.34 -11.97
C ALA A 418 12.69 12.92 -10.52
N LEU A 419 13.85 13.20 -9.95
CA LEU A 419 14.23 12.77 -8.62
C LEU A 419 14.46 14.00 -7.73
N HIS A 420 13.99 13.89 -6.51
CA HIS A 420 14.23 14.87 -5.45
C HIS A 420 14.64 14.13 -4.19
N SER A 421 15.62 14.67 -3.48
CA SER A 421 15.91 14.29 -2.11
C SER A 421 16.17 15.53 -1.26
N GLN A 422 15.74 15.48 -0.02
CA GLN A 422 15.79 16.58 0.93
C GLN A 422 16.27 16.03 2.27
N ASN A 423 17.18 16.78 2.90
CA ASN A 423 17.54 16.55 4.28
C ASN A 423 17.04 17.72 5.14
N SER A 424 16.06 17.41 5.99
CA SER A 424 15.42 18.42 6.84
C SER A 424 16.31 18.97 7.95
N ARG A 425 17.39 18.26 8.32
CA ARG A 425 18.28 18.65 9.39
C ARG A 425 19.20 19.83 9.03
N ASP A 426 19.76 19.79 7.81
CA ASP A 426 20.65 20.81 7.28
C ASP A 426 20.00 21.67 6.19
N SER A 427 18.68 21.47 5.96
CA SER A 427 17.88 22.18 4.98
C SER A 427 18.44 22.11 3.56
N SER A 428 19.07 20.98 3.21
CA SER A 428 19.64 20.76 1.89
C SER A 428 18.69 20.03 0.96
N TYR A 429 18.70 20.40 -0.30
CA TYR A 429 17.91 19.82 -1.39
C TYR A 429 18.82 19.34 -2.52
N THR A 430 18.44 18.20 -3.08
CA THR A 430 19.03 17.68 -4.31
C THR A 430 17.90 17.42 -5.30
N PHE A 431 17.94 18.06 -6.46
CA PHE A 431 17.07 17.74 -7.59
C PHE A 431 17.86 17.17 -8.74
N THR A 432 17.32 16.14 -9.36
CA THR A 432 17.83 15.61 -10.64
C THR A 432 16.66 15.64 -11.63
N LEU A 433 16.60 16.64 -12.49
CA LEU A 433 15.50 17.00 -13.35
C LEU A 433 15.99 17.48 -14.74
N PRO A 434 15.89 16.70 -15.81
CA PRO A 434 15.52 15.29 -15.86
C PRO A 434 16.72 14.36 -15.61
N ASN A 435 16.38 13.09 -15.31
CA ASN A 435 17.31 11.97 -15.41
C ASN A 435 16.77 11.02 -16.48
N ILE A 436 17.31 11.05 -17.66
CA ILE A 436 16.86 10.27 -18.81
C ILE A 436 17.86 9.15 -19.07
N THR A 437 17.38 7.93 -19.16
CA THR A 437 18.19 6.78 -19.58
C THR A 437 17.54 6.15 -20.80
N PHE A 438 18.32 6.01 -21.86
CA PHE A 438 17.89 5.27 -23.04
C PHE A 438 18.87 4.12 -23.29
N SER A 439 18.34 2.92 -23.44
CA SER A 439 19.14 1.73 -23.67
C SER A 439 18.63 0.92 -24.86
N VAL A 440 19.58 0.44 -25.64
CA VAL A 440 19.33 -0.57 -26.67
C VAL A 440 19.74 -1.91 -26.09
N SER A 441 18.80 -2.82 -25.99
CA SER A 441 19.08 -4.18 -25.54
C SER A 441 20.14 -4.83 -26.40
N THR A 442 20.97 -5.63 -25.79
CA THR A 442 22.04 -6.35 -26.51
C THR A 442 21.46 -7.08 -27.71
N PHE A 443 21.99 -6.78 -28.88
CA PHE A 443 21.62 -7.39 -30.14
C PHE A 443 22.84 -7.98 -30.87
N TYR A 444 22.56 -8.93 -31.73
CA TYR A 444 23.58 -9.68 -32.46
C TYR A 444 23.50 -9.28 -33.93
N PRO A 445 24.34 -8.33 -34.40
CA PRO A 445 24.20 -7.76 -35.74
C PRO A 445 24.46 -8.77 -36.86
N PHE A 446 25.28 -9.79 -36.59
CA PHE A 446 25.67 -10.80 -37.58
C PHE A 446 24.91 -12.11 -37.45
N LYS A 447 23.89 -12.17 -36.57
CA LYS A 447 23.10 -13.39 -36.37
C LYS A 447 22.14 -13.65 -37.53
N ILE A 448 22.29 -14.80 -38.19
CA ILE A 448 21.43 -15.24 -39.27
C ILE A 448 20.11 -15.76 -38.68
N LYS A 449 18.95 -15.21 -39.12
CA LYS A 449 17.63 -15.50 -38.57
C LYS A 449 17.17 -16.97 -38.75
N ASN A 450 17.44 -17.57 -39.91
CA ASN A 450 16.95 -18.93 -40.25
C ASN A 450 18.15 -19.88 -40.52
N ARG A 451 18.99 -20.02 -39.47
CA ARG A 451 20.16 -20.85 -39.61
C ARG A 451 19.89 -22.33 -39.42
N VAL A 452 20.51 -23.14 -40.26
CA VAL A 452 20.64 -24.59 -40.09
C VAL A 452 22.08 -24.89 -39.63
N GLY A 453 22.25 -25.60 -38.49
CA GLY A 453 23.54 -25.96 -37.90
C GLY A 453 24.07 -25.02 -36.79
N LYS A 454 25.33 -25.24 -36.33
CA LYS A 454 25.94 -24.52 -35.23
C LYS A 454 26.22 -23.05 -35.60
N GLU A 455 26.01 -22.12 -34.60
CA GLU A 455 26.33 -20.71 -34.75
C GLU A 455 27.84 -20.52 -35.03
N ARG A 456 28.15 -19.70 -36.04
CA ARG A 456 29.51 -19.34 -36.35
C ARG A 456 30.05 -18.31 -35.31
N PHE A 457 31.35 -18.25 -35.16
CA PHE A 457 32.04 -17.39 -34.25
C PHE A 457 31.57 -15.90 -34.34
N TYR A 458 31.49 -15.32 -35.56
CA TYR A 458 31.09 -13.95 -35.75
C TYR A 458 29.60 -13.65 -35.44
N GLU A 459 28.75 -14.64 -35.46
CA GLU A 459 27.32 -14.49 -35.13
C GLU A 459 27.07 -14.24 -33.64
N LYS A 460 28.08 -14.53 -32.81
CA LYS A 460 28.05 -14.32 -31.36
C LYS A 460 28.51 -12.93 -30.94
N PHE A 461 28.95 -12.08 -31.85
CA PHE A 461 29.24 -10.69 -31.54
C PHE A 461 27.94 -9.99 -31.11
N ALA A 462 27.99 -9.31 -29.97
CA ALA A 462 26.85 -8.61 -29.47
C ALA A 462 27.16 -7.16 -29.14
N LEU A 463 26.28 -6.27 -29.51
CA LEU A 463 26.38 -4.84 -29.26
C LEU A 463 25.28 -4.41 -28.28
N GLY A 464 25.65 -3.60 -27.31
CA GLY A 464 24.74 -2.94 -26.39
C GLY A 464 25.06 -1.46 -26.33
N TYR A 465 24.04 -0.64 -26.18
CA TYR A 465 24.19 0.80 -26.04
C TYR A 465 23.34 1.32 -24.90
N ASN A 466 23.87 2.22 -24.10
CA ASN A 466 23.17 2.91 -23.03
C ASN A 466 23.60 4.38 -22.99
N THR A 467 22.65 5.29 -22.93
CA THR A 467 22.92 6.71 -22.69
C THR A 467 22.16 7.21 -21.48
N SER A 468 22.79 8.09 -20.71
CA SER A 468 22.23 8.74 -19.54
C SER A 468 22.41 10.25 -19.67
N ILE A 469 21.30 10.98 -19.60
CA ILE A 469 21.24 12.44 -19.62
C ILE A 469 20.79 12.88 -18.23
N GLN A 470 21.61 13.65 -17.55
CA GLN A 470 21.32 14.09 -16.19
C GLN A 470 21.48 15.59 -16.05
N ASN A 471 20.55 16.20 -15.32
CA ASN A 471 20.64 17.58 -14.89
C ASN A 471 20.35 17.63 -13.39
N LYS A 472 21.34 18.01 -12.59
CA LYS A 472 21.31 17.93 -11.13
C LYS A 472 21.70 19.26 -10.49
N ILE A 473 20.98 19.60 -9.40
CA ILE A 473 21.34 20.73 -8.54
C ILE A 473 21.34 20.29 -7.08
N ASN A 474 22.32 20.76 -6.32
CA ASN A 474 22.35 20.66 -4.86
C ASN A 474 22.36 22.08 -4.30
N PHE A 475 21.49 22.37 -3.34
CA PHE A 475 21.40 23.70 -2.73
C PHE A 475 20.81 23.63 -1.33
N LYS A 476 21.03 24.69 -0.53
CA LYS A 476 20.33 24.89 0.74
C LYS A 476 19.07 25.72 0.53
N ALA A 477 18.10 25.59 1.43
CA ALA A 477 16.84 26.34 1.35
C ALA A 477 17.04 27.86 1.22
N SER A 478 18.07 28.41 1.87
CA SER A 478 18.43 29.83 1.81
C SER A 478 18.93 30.30 0.44
N GLU A 479 19.43 29.40 -0.38
CA GLU A 479 19.98 29.72 -1.71
C GLU A 479 18.93 29.70 -2.82
N PHE A 480 17.71 29.30 -2.48
CA PHE A 480 16.63 29.21 -3.45
C PHE A 480 16.15 30.59 -3.91
N GLY A 481 16.32 30.87 -5.21
CA GLY A 481 15.94 32.15 -5.81
C GLY A 481 17.02 33.24 -5.76
N GLU A 482 18.18 32.96 -5.17
CA GLU A 482 19.33 33.88 -5.20
C GLU A 482 19.86 34.07 -6.62
N PRO A 483 20.46 35.23 -6.92
CA PRO A 483 21.16 35.45 -8.21
C PRO A 483 22.17 34.36 -8.47
N GLY A 484 22.17 33.79 -9.68
CA GLY A 484 23.08 32.69 -10.05
C GLY A 484 22.60 31.28 -9.62
N PHE A 485 21.39 31.13 -9.02
CA PHE A 485 20.84 29.82 -8.65
C PHE A 485 20.81 28.83 -9.82
N ILE A 486 20.46 29.31 -11.02
CA ILE A 486 20.39 28.47 -12.23
C ILE A 486 21.79 27.97 -12.63
N ASP A 487 22.85 28.72 -12.38
CA ASP A 487 24.22 28.35 -12.72
C ASP A 487 24.76 27.20 -11.85
N LYS A 488 24.13 26.92 -10.71
CA LYS A 488 24.46 25.77 -9.86
C LYS A 488 24.03 24.43 -10.45
N PHE A 489 23.18 24.40 -11.50
CA PHE A 489 22.83 23.17 -12.17
C PHE A 489 24.04 22.52 -12.84
N GLN A 490 24.20 21.23 -12.62
CA GLN A 490 25.19 20.39 -13.26
C GLN A 490 24.50 19.52 -14.29
N ASN A 491 24.89 19.59 -15.51
CA ASN A 491 24.35 18.81 -16.61
C ASN A 491 25.45 18.00 -17.32
N GLY A 492 25.04 16.88 -17.88
CA GLY A 492 25.94 16.01 -18.60
C GLY A 492 25.23 14.87 -19.29
N VAL A 493 25.83 14.39 -20.35
CA VAL A 493 25.36 13.20 -21.07
C VAL A 493 26.48 12.17 -21.07
N ALA A 494 26.16 10.94 -20.72
CA ALA A 494 27.06 9.82 -20.78
C ALA A 494 26.58 8.79 -21.80
N HIS A 495 27.43 8.39 -22.73
CA HIS A 495 27.16 7.32 -23.70
C HIS A 495 28.05 6.13 -23.39
N ASN A 496 27.48 4.94 -23.32
CA ASN A 496 28.22 3.71 -23.08
C ASN A 496 27.86 2.66 -24.15
N PHE A 497 28.89 2.20 -24.84
CA PHE A 497 28.82 1.15 -25.82
C PHE A 497 29.53 -0.09 -25.28
N SER A 498 28.83 -1.23 -25.30
CA SER A 498 29.38 -2.52 -24.89
C SER A 498 29.44 -3.44 -26.12
N ILE A 499 30.66 -3.88 -26.45
CA ILE A 499 30.90 -4.83 -27.53
C ILE A 499 31.35 -6.13 -26.90
N LYS A 500 30.41 -7.08 -26.79
CA LYS A 500 30.71 -8.41 -26.31
C LYS A 500 31.26 -9.23 -27.46
N LEU A 501 32.47 -9.70 -27.26
CA LEU A 501 33.12 -10.64 -28.18
C LEU A 501 32.61 -12.06 -27.89
N PRO A 502 32.74 -12.98 -28.84
CA PRO A 502 32.32 -14.36 -28.63
C PRO A 502 32.95 -14.97 -27.39
N ASP A 503 32.16 -15.45 -26.49
CA ASP A 503 32.59 -16.25 -25.34
C ASP A 503 33.01 -17.65 -25.80
N PHE A 504 34.01 -18.19 -25.14
CA PHE A 504 34.53 -19.51 -25.40
C PHE A 504 34.92 -20.22 -24.10
N THR A 505 34.95 -21.54 -24.16
CA THR A 505 35.28 -22.35 -22.99
C THR A 505 36.65 -22.95 -23.17
N LEU A 506 37.59 -22.64 -22.26
CA LEU A 506 38.89 -23.29 -22.17
C LEU A 506 38.78 -24.53 -21.26
N PHE A 507 39.51 -25.57 -21.64
CA PHE A 507 39.60 -26.85 -20.87
C PHE A 507 38.23 -27.44 -20.49
N LYS A 508 37.17 -27.17 -21.27
CA LYS A 508 35.80 -27.59 -21.06
C LYS A 508 35.08 -26.97 -19.83
N TYR A 509 35.79 -26.28 -18.94
CA TYR A 509 35.25 -25.83 -17.66
C TYR A 509 35.41 -24.35 -17.38
N LEU A 510 36.38 -23.68 -17.99
CA LEU A 510 36.67 -22.28 -17.78
C LEU A 510 36.02 -21.45 -18.88
N ASN A 511 34.94 -20.73 -18.52
CA ASN A 511 34.29 -19.78 -19.42
C ASN A 511 35.11 -18.50 -19.50
N VAL A 512 35.40 -18.09 -20.71
CA VAL A 512 36.16 -16.86 -21.02
C VAL A 512 35.28 -15.96 -21.83
N ALA A 513 35.02 -14.75 -21.32
CA ALA A 513 34.14 -13.75 -21.93
C ALA A 513 34.93 -12.42 -22.13
N PRO A 514 35.44 -12.17 -23.30
CA PRO A 514 36.07 -10.90 -23.63
C PRO A 514 35.01 -9.84 -23.95
N ASN A 515 35.27 -8.60 -23.53
CA ASN A 515 34.40 -7.47 -23.77
C ASN A 515 35.24 -6.20 -24.00
N VAL A 516 34.80 -5.36 -24.94
CA VAL A 516 35.33 -4.02 -25.16
C VAL A 516 34.24 -3.02 -24.82
N SER A 517 34.55 -2.05 -23.99
CA SER A 517 33.67 -0.94 -23.66
C SER A 517 34.22 0.37 -24.14
N TYR A 518 33.36 1.21 -24.70
CA TYR A 518 33.64 2.57 -25.08
C TYR A 518 32.63 3.49 -24.42
N GLY A 519 33.11 4.47 -23.67
CA GLY A 519 32.30 5.50 -23.02
C GLY A 519 32.67 6.88 -23.58
N MET A 520 31.64 7.72 -23.74
CA MET A 520 31.81 9.11 -24.14
C MET A 520 30.94 9.97 -23.23
N ASN A 521 31.56 10.97 -22.59
CA ASN A 521 30.80 11.93 -21.78
C ASN A 521 30.81 13.30 -22.47
N TRP A 522 29.64 13.90 -22.58
CA TRP A 522 29.47 15.27 -23.06
C TRP A 522 29.34 16.23 -21.89
N PHE A 523 30.02 17.36 -22.00
CA PHE A 523 30.07 18.44 -21.04
C PHE A 523 29.68 19.76 -21.72
N PHE A 524 28.97 20.59 -21.00
CA PHE A 524 28.41 21.85 -21.52
C PHE A 524 29.01 23.08 -20.85
N ARG A 525 30.02 22.89 -19.99
CA ARG A 525 30.84 23.92 -19.37
C ARG A 525 32.25 23.42 -19.14
N LYS A 526 33.20 24.34 -18.95
CA LYS A 526 34.61 24.06 -18.63
C LYS A 526 34.95 24.73 -17.33
N SER A 527 35.89 24.16 -16.58
CA SER A 527 36.51 24.78 -15.42
C SER A 527 37.88 25.36 -15.81
N GLU A 528 38.20 26.52 -15.31
CA GLU A 528 39.49 27.16 -15.46
C GLU A 528 40.23 27.16 -14.14
N ALA A 529 41.54 26.93 -14.18
CA ALA A 529 42.40 26.95 -12.99
C ALA A 529 42.99 28.33 -12.81
N TYR A 530 43.02 28.81 -11.57
CA TYR A 530 43.70 30.02 -11.18
C TYR A 530 44.46 29.81 -9.87
N PHE A 531 45.49 30.61 -9.66
CA PHE A 531 46.26 30.57 -8.42
C PHE A 531 45.62 31.55 -7.42
N ASP A 532 45.34 31.09 -6.22
CA ASP A 532 44.85 31.89 -5.13
C ASP A 532 45.99 32.19 -4.14
N PRO A 533 46.47 33.44 -4.09
CA PRO A 533 47.58 33.82 -3.22
C PRO A 533 47.23 33.69 -1.71
N GLU A 534 46.01 33.94 -1.32
CA GLU A 534 45.59 33.91 0.08
C GLU A 534 45.68 32.48 0.68
N THR A 535 45.28 31.48 -0.07
CA THR A 535 45.35 30.07 0.36
C THR A 535 46.61 29.36 -0.14
N ASN A 536 47.50 30.03 -0.90
CA ASN A 536 48.68 29.47 -1.57
C ASN A 536 48.36 28.16 -2.31
N SER A 537 47.25 28.13 -3.01
CA SER A 537 46.78 26.93 -3.69
C SER A 537 46.13 27.24 -5.03
N VAL A 538 46.15 26.25 -5.94
CA VAL A 538 45.39 26.36 -7.19
C VAL A 538 43.92 26.00 -6.94
N LYS A 539 43.05 26.92 -7.31
CA LYS A 539 41.62 26.73 -7.31
C LYS A 539 41.07 26.58 -8.73
N THR A 540 39.90 25.99 -8.89
CA THR A 540 39.24 25.90 -10.19
C THR A 540 37.86 26.53 -10.11
N GLU A 541 37.55 27.40 -11.05
CA GLU A 541 36.26 28.05 -11.19
C GLU A 541 35.50 27.47 -12.38
N MET A 542 34.21 27.21 -12.21
CA MET A 542 33.36 26.73 -13.29
C MET A 542 32.83 27.87 -14.14
N GLY A 543 33.04 27.80 -15.45
CA GLY A 543 32.48 28.72 -16.41
C GLY A 543 30.96 28.66 -16.51
N LYS A 544 30.34 29.54 -17.29
CA LYS A 544 28.89 29.64 -17.50
C LYS A 544 28.30 28.37 -18.09
N GLN A 545 27.07 28.09 -17.69
CA GLN A 545 26.33 26.93 -18.17
C GLN A 545 26.02 27.08 -19.67
N PHE A 546 26.16 25.98 -20.42
CA PHE A 546 26.01 25.94 -21.89
C PHE A 546 26.92 26.89 -22.69
N GLY A 547 27.94 27.46 -22.04
CA GLY A 547 28.89 28.34 -22.70
C GLY A 547 29.86 27.60 -23.65
N THR A 548 30.05 26.30 -23.45
CA THR A 548 30.99 25.51 -24.28
C THR A 548 30.54 24.06 -24.37
N PHE A 549 30.84 23.43 -25.50
CA PHE A 549 30.64 21.99 -25.66
C PHE A 549 32.02 21.29 -25.65
N GLY A 550 32.06 20.11 -25.01
CA GLY A 550 33.20 19.24 -25.03
C GLY A 550 32.87 17.79 -24.78
N ALA A 551 33.72 16.91 -25.23
CA ALA A 551 33.53 15.47 -25.05
C ALA A 551 34.82 14.83 -24.50
N THR A 552 34.63 13.83 -23.63
CA THR A 552 35.71 12.95 -23.20
C THR A 552 35.46 11.52 -23.63
N HIS A 553 36.50 10.79 -23.88
CA HIS A 553 36.47 9.43 -24.39
C HIS A 553 37.14 8.47 -23.41
N ASN A 554 36.43 7.41 -23.09
CA ASN A 554 36.88 6.35 -22.19
C ASN A 554 36.73 5.01 -22.90
N TYR A 555 37.81 4.28 -23.05
CA TYR A 555 37.79 2.97 -23.67
C TYR A 555 38.58 1.97 -22.82
N SER A 556 38.05 0.74 -22.75
CA SER A 556 38.69 -0.34 -22.02
C SER A 556 38.37 -1.69 -22.63
N GLY A 557 39.36 -2.57 -22.61
CA GLY A 557 39.17 -3.99 -22.90
C GLY A 557 39.13 -4.80 -21.61
N SER A 558 38.23 -5.76 -21.50
CA SER A 558 38.17 -6.64 -20.35
C SER A 558 38.03 -8.09 -20.76
N LEU A 559 38.60 -8.96 -19.96
CA LEU A 559 38.56 -10.42 -20.09
C LEU A 559 38.05 -11.02 -18.78
N SER A 560 36.90 -11.60 -18.78
CA SER A 560 36.33 -12.25 -17.60
C SER A 560 36.45 -13.76 -17.75
N MET A 561 37.01 -14.42 -16.75
CA MET A 561 37.18 -15.85 -16.66
C MET A 561 36.40 -16.36 -15.44
N SER A 562 35.55 -17.34 -15.62
CA SER A 562 34.75 -17.89 -14.51
C SER A 562 34.52 -19.39 -14.69
N THR A 563 34.44 -20.07 -13.55
CA THR A 563 34.07 -21.48 -13.52
C THR A 563 33.21 -21.79 -12.30
N ARG A 564 32.65 -22.99 -12.24
CA ARG A 564 31.92 -23.50 -11.07
C ARG A 564 32.48 -24.85 -10.70
N ILE A 565 32.86 -24.96 -9.43
CA ILE A 565 33.42 -26.18 -8.86
C ILE A 565 32.35 -26.72 -7.88
N TYR A 566 32.00 -27.97 -8.04
CA TYR A 566 30.99 -28.63 -7.22
C TYR A 566 31.65 -29.67 -6.34
N GLY A 567 31.54 -29.52 -5.04
CA GLY A 567 31.82 -30.54 -4.04
C GLY A 567 30.51 -31.13 -3.53
N MET A 568 30.40 -32.44 -3.50
CA MET A 568 29.27 -33.15 -2.92
C MET A 568 29.74 -34.24 -1.99
N TYR A 569 29.29 -34.20 -0.75
CA TYR A 569 29.53 -35.24 0.24
C TYR A 569 28.20 -35.87 0.65
N ASN A 570 28.10 -37.20 0.53
CA ASN A 570 26.92 -37.97 0.85
C ASN A 570 27.10 -38.71 2.17
N PHE A 571 26.26 -38.42 3.17
CA PHE A 571 26.28 -39.09 4.48
C PHE A 571 25.43 -40.38 4.52
N GLY A 572 24.57 -40.57 3.52
CA GLY A 572 23.64 -41.68 3.44
C GLY A 572 22.18 -41.32 3.70
N LYS A 573 21.27 -42.18 3.23
CA LYS A 573 19.81 -41.91 3.21
C LYS A 573 19.18 -41.81 4.61
N TYR A 574 19.78 -42.46 5.60
CA TYR A 574 19.23 -42.57 6.96
C TYR A 574 19.70 -41.45 7.90
N HIS A 575 20.73 -40.70 7.52
CA HIS A 575 21.22 -39.60 8.34
C HIS A 575 20.30 -38.41 8.28
N LYS A 576 20.28 -37.60 9.35
CA LYS A 576 19.50 -36.34 9.40
C LYS A 576 19.93 -35.36 8.29
N ILE A 577 21.23 -35.27 8.04
CA ILE A 577 21.82 -34.63 6.86
C ILE A 577 22.21 -35.74 5.89
N GLN A 578 21.55 -35.79 4.75
CA GLN A 578 21.77 -36.85 3.76
C GLN A 578 22.94 -36.54 2.82
N ALA A 579 23.06 -35.27 2.44
CA ALA A 579 24.16 -34.82 1.60
C ALA A 579 24.45 -33.32 1.86
N LEU A 580 25.68 -32.93 1.62
CA LEU A 580 26.17 -31.59 1.66
C LEU A 580 26.71 -31.23 0.27
N ARG A 581 26.23 -30.13 -0.32
CA ARG A 581 26.69 -29.60 -1.60
C ARG A 581 27.35 -28.27 -1.40
N HIS A 582 28.63 -28.16 -1.73
CA HIS A 582 29.40 -26.91 -1.78
C HIS A 582 29.60 -26.53 -3.23
N VAL A 583 29.23 -25.31 -3.58
CA VAL A 583 29.48 -24.72 -4.90
C VAL A 583 30.42 -23.54 -4.75
N VAL A 584 31.58 -23.68 -5.35
CA VAL A 584 32.60 -22.63 -5.40
C VAL A 584 32.59 -22.02 -6.81
N SER A 585 32.45 -20.72 -6.89
CA SER A 585 32.39 -19.97 -8.15
C SER A 585 33.54 -18.96 -8.21
N PRO A 586 34.77 -19.37 -8.56
CA PRO A 586 35.87 -18.46 -8.78
C PRO A 586 35.64 -17.66 -10.07
N SER A 587 35.93 -16.38 -10.00
CA SER A 587 35.96 -15.50 -11.16
C SER A 587 37.14 -14.54 -11.08
N VAL A 588 37.81 -14.37 -12.22
CA VAL A 588 38.92 -13.43 -12.42
C VAL A 588 38.55 -12.55 -13.60
N SER A 589 38.60 -11.25 -13.41
CA SER A 589 38.39 -10.28 -14.47
C SER A 589 39.58 -9.39 -14.61
N MET A 590 40.17 -9.34 -15.79
CA MET A 590 41.25 -8.46 -16.16
C MET A 590 40.68 -7.32 -17.01
N SER A 591 41.05 -6.07 -16.70
CA SER A 591 40.64 -4.90 -17.47
C SER A 591 41.84 -4.03 -17.73
N PHE A 592 41.99 -3.64 -18.99
CA PHE A 592 43.02 -2.72 -19.44
C PHE A 592 42.38 -1.45 -19.97
N SER A 593 42.88 -0.33 -19.50
CA SER A 593 42.49 0.99 -19.96
C SER A 593 43.75 1.79 -20.30
N PRO A 594 43.97 2.20 -21.55
CA PRO A 594 45.13 2.95 -21.93
C PRO A 594 45.12 4.38 -21.39
N GLU A 595 46.20 5.08 -21.55
CA GLU A 595 46.36 6.45 -21.09
C GLU A 595 45.34 7.40 -21.71
N LYS A 596 44.70 8.21 -20.85
CA LYS A 596 43.64 9.16 -21.22
C LYS A 596 44.03 10.61 -20.91
N GLY A 597 45.23 10.85 -20.42
CA GLY A 597 45.75 12.18 -20.06
C GLY A 597 46.04 13.10 -21.25
N LYS A 598 45.30 12.93 -22.35
CA LYS A 598 45.42 13.70 -23.56
C LYS A 598 44.61 14.98 -23.54
N ALA A 599 45.06 15.99 -24.26
CA ALA A 599 44.38 17.28 -24.39
C ALA A 599 42.94 17.16 -24.90
N PHE A 600 42.66 16.19 -25.79
CA PHE A 600 41.30 15.95 -26.30
C PHE A 600 40.33 15.41 -25.23
N ASN A 601 40.83 14.83 -24.13
CA ASN A 601 40.05 14.43 -22.97
C ASN A 601 39.96 15.53 -21.90
N GLY A 602 40.37 16.75 -22.22
CA GLY A 602 40.26 17.91 -21.33
C GLY A 602 41.41 18.10 -20.35
N TRP A 603 42.46 17.32 -20.43
CA TRP A 603 43.63 17.52 -19.58
C TRP A 603 44.43 18.73 -19.98
N ARG A 604 44.83 19.58 -19.01
CA ARG A 604 45.61 20.79 -19.14
C ARG A 604 46.61 20.88 -18.00
N THR A 605 47.74 21.56 -18.26
CA THR A 605 48.76 21.93 -17.27
C THR A 605 48.67 23.43 -17.05
N PHE A 606 48.47 23.84 -15.82
CA PHE A 606 48.47 25.24 -15.38
C PHE A 606 49.80 25.53 -14.68
N ASN A 607 50.59 26.46 -15.25
CA ASN A 607 51.85 26.89 -14.66
C ASN A 607 51.64 28.16 -13.86
N TYR A 608 52.15 28.21 -12.66
CA TYR A 608 52.00 29.35 -11.74
C TYR A 608 53.24 29.52 -10.89
N VAL A 609 53.39 30.73 -10.34
CA VAL A 609 54.42 31.05 -9.36
C VAL A 609 53.75 31.10 -7.99
N ASP A 610 54.26 30.36 -7.02
CA ASP A 610 53.73 30.35 -5.65
C ASP A 610 54.14 31.62 -4.87
N THR A 611 53.57 31.79 -3.67
CA THR A 611 53.90 32.97 -2.82
C THR A 611 55.35 33.06 -2.40
N LEU A 612 56.16 31.99 -2.61
CA LEU A 612 57.60 31.93 -2.36
C LEU A 612 58.43 32.20 -3.61
N GLY A 613 57.83 32.56 -4.76
CA GLY A 613 58.49 32.80 -6.01
C GLY A 613 58.93 31.53 -6.79
N VAL A 614 58.47 30.36 -6.36
CA VAL A 614 58.82 29.09 -7.00
C VAL A 614 57.84 28.78 -8.13
N GLN A 615 58.38 28.50 -9.33
CA GLN A 615 57.58 28.07 -10.47
C GLN A 615 57.06 26.63 -10.25
N LYS A 616 55.73 26.45 -10.32
CA LYS A 616 55.05 25.16 -10.16
C LYS A 616 54.08 24.88 -11.31
N SER A 617 53.80 23.62 -11.53
CA SER A 617 52.81 23.19 -12.51
C SER A 617 51.71 22.35 -11.84
N TYR A 618 50.50 22.57 -12.25
CA TYR A 618 49.33 21.85 -11.76
C TYR A 618 48.53 21.25 -12.92
N ASP A 619 48.43 19.92 -12.92
CA ASP A 619 47.65 19.23 -13.93
C ASP A 619 46.19 19.13 -13.48
N TYR A 620 45.30 19.61 -14.31
CA TYR A 620 43.86 19.55 -14.02
C TYR A 620 43.09 19.14 -15.28
N ASN A 621 41.84 18.68 -15.05
CA ASN A 621 40.92 18.43 -16.15
C ASN A 621 39.86 19.53 -16.20
N ILE A 622 39.68 20.14 -17.37
CA ILE A 622 38.69 21.22 -17.57
C ILE A 622 37.25 20.79 -17.34
N TYR A 623 36.99 19.52 -17.20
CA TYR A 623 35.66 18.94 -16.90
C TYR A 623 35.53 18.40 -15.47
N GLN A 624 36.49 18.67 -14.59
CA GLN A 624 36.44 18.27 -13.19
C GLN A 624 35.29 18.98 -12.44
N GLY A 625 34.77 18.35 -11.41
CA GLY A 625 33.67 18.92 -10.60
C GLY A 625 32.30 18.87 -11.25
N GLN A 626 32.16 18.33 -12.46
CA GLN A 626 30.87 18.15 -13.12
C GLN A 626 30.23 16.80 -12.79
N ILE A 627 28.94 16.64 -13.16
CA ILE A 627 28.14 15.44 -12.83
C ILE A 627 28.77 14.16 -13.37
N ASN A 628 29.33 14.18 -14.58
CA ASN A 628 30.09 13.09 -15.14
C ASN A 628 31.58 13.28 -14.81
N SER A 629 32.17 12.26 -14.25
CA SER A 629 33.62 12.32 -13.96
C SER A 629 34.43 12.33 -15.25
N ALA A 630 35.42 13.21 -15.29
CA ALA A 630 36.42 13.15 -16.33
C ALA A 630 37.24 11.85 -16.22
N PRO A 631 37.69 11.25 -17.34
CA PRO A 631 38.52 10.06 -17.28
C PRO A 631 39.87 10.37 -16.59
N GLY A 632 40.35 9.43 -15.77
CA GLY A 632 41.64 9.55 -15.09
C GLY A 632 42.77 9.70 -16.10
N LYS A 633 43.86 10.42 -15.74
CA LYS A 633 44.99 10.70 -16.61
C LYS A 633 45.74 9.45 -17.05
N GLY A 634 46.01 8.55 -16.08
CA GLY A 634 46.91 7.42 -16.28
C GLY A 634 46.29 6.22 -16.99
N LYS A 635 47.17 5.33 -17.44
CA LYS A 635 46.82 3.98 -17.88
C LYS A 635 46.51 3.11 -16.68
N SER A 636 45.64 2.14 -16.83
CA SER A 636 45.35 1.17 -15.79
C SER A 636 45.22 -0.24 -16.33
N ALA A 637 45.80 -1.20 -15.63
CA ALA A 637 45.61 -2.62 -15.86
C ALA A 637 45.19 -3.26 -14.53
N THR A 638 43.92 -3.59 -14.41
CA THR A 638 43.38 -4.09 -13.17
C THR A 638 42.95 -5.55 -13.29
N MET A 639 43.22 -6.32 -12.27
CA MET A 639 42.72 -7.67 -12.09
C MET A 639 41.80 -7.68 -10.87
N SER A 640 40.62 -8.15 -11.06
CA SER A 640 39.65 -8.37 -9.96
C SER A 640 39.44 -9.86 -9.76
N ILE A 641 39.56 -10.31 -8.52
CA ILE A 641 39.39 -11.70 -8.14
C ILE A 641 38.15 -11.78 -7.22
N SER A 642 37.25 -12.66 -7.54
CA SER A 642 36.08 -12.93 -6.70
C SER A 642 35.89 -14.42 -6.55
N LEU A 643 35.62 -14.86 -5.32
CA LEU A 643 35.34 -16.24 -4.96
C LEU A 643 34.01 -16.32 -4.27
N GLY A 644 32.99 -16.77 -5.02
CA GLY A 644 31.66 -16.99 -4.49
C GLY A 644 31.51 -18.41 -3.96
N ASN A 645 30.95 -18.55 -2.76
CA ASN A 645 30.70 -19.84 -2.15
C ASN A 645 29.22 -19.96 -1.77
N ASN A 646 28.64 -21.14 -2.05
CA ASN A 646 27.29 -21.50 -1.65
C ASN A 646 27.32 -22.89 -1.03
N LEU A 647 26.66 -23.07 0.12
CA LEU A 647 26.62 -24.33 0.85
C LEU A 647 25.18 -24.73 1.12
N GLU A 648 24.76 -25.87 0.57
CA GLU A 648 23.42 -26.41 0.71
C GLU A 648 23.50 -27.82 1.34
N ALA A 649 22.54 -28.11 2.23
CA ALA A 649 22.35 -29.44 2.79
C ALA A 649 21.07 -30.08 2.29
N LYS A 650 21.09 -31.36 2.01
CA LYS A 650 19.91 -32.20 1.83
C LYS A 650 19.59 -32.85 3.17
N VAL A 651 18.47 -32.45 3.78
CA VAL A 651 18.05 -32.89 5.10
C VAL A 651 16.84 -33.80 4.96
N ARG A 652 16.78 -34.86 5.77
CA ARG A 652 15.60 -35.74 5.82
C ARG A 652 14.40 -34.97 6.33
N ASP A 653 13.29 -35.06 5.60
CA ASP A 653 11.99 -34.48 5.98
C ASP A 653 11.01 -35.61 6.30
N MET A 654 10.72 -35.80 7.58
CA MET A 654 9.78 -36.83 8.07
C MET A 654 8.32 -36.47 7.79
N LYS A 655 8.02 -35.23 7.39
CA LYS A 655 6.66 -34.75 7.10
C LYS A 655 6.28 -34.91 5.62
N ASP A 656 7.25 -35.14 4.75
CA ASP A 656 7.02 -35.39 3.33
C ASP A 656 6.66 -36.84 3.08
N THR A 657 5.38 -37.15 3.04
CA THR A 657 4.86 -38.52 2.76
C THR A 657 4.62 -38.79 1.27
N THR A 658 4.68 -37.74 0.43
CA THR A 658 4.32 -37.83 -1.00
C THR A 658 5.50 -37.63 -1.95
N GLY A 659 6.63 -37.19 -1.44
CA GLY A 659 7.80 -36.81 -2.23
C GLY A 659 9.03 -37.67 -1.96
N THR A 660 10.19 -37.04 -2.09
CA THR A 660 11.52 -37.75 -1.90
C THR A 660 11.89 -37.95 -0.43
N GLY A 661 11.04 -37.56 0.53
CA GLY A 661 11.32 -37.61 1.97
C GLY A 661 12.53 -36.76 2.39
N SER A 662 12.86 -35.76 1.59
CA SER A 662 14.02 -34.91 1.82
C SER A 662 13.80 -33.46 1.38
N LYS A 663 14.33 -32.52 2.16
CA LYS A 663 14.27 -31.08 1.93
C LYS A 663 15.65 -30.48 1.71
N LYS A 664 15.78 -29.56 0.76
CA LYS A 664 16.99 -28.77 0.60
C LYS A 664 16.97 -27.59 1.58
N VAL A 665 18.03 -27.47 2.35
CA VAL A 665 18.24 -26.36 3.29
C VAL A 665 19.52 -25.64 2.88
N LYS A 666 19.43 -24.36 2.67
CA LYS A 666 20.60 -23.53 2.44
C LYS A 666 21.25 -23.23 3.79
N ILE A 667 22.51 -23.60 3.95
CA ILE A 667 23.31 -23.29 5.15
C ILE A 667 23.96 -21.92 4.95
N LEU A 668 24.49 -21.71 3.73
CA LEU A 668 25.17 -20.50 3.33
C LEU A 668 24.68 -20.13 1.93
N ASP A 669 23.85 -19.10 1.82
CA ASP A 669 23.32 -18.67 0.53
C ASP A 669 24.42 -18.08 -0.33
N GLN A 670 25.26 -17.24 0.28
CA GLN A 670 26.33 -16.55 -0.39
C GLN A 670 27.43 -16.19 0.62
N PHE A 671 28.65 -16.53 0.28
CA PHE A 671 29.86 -16.05 0.94
C PHE A 671 30.86 -15.70 -0.12
N ASN A 672 31.12 -14.39 -0.27
CA ASN A 672 32.00 -13.88 -1.31
C ASN A 672 33.25 -13.27 -0.69
N PHE A 673 34.37 -13.62 -1.25
CA PHE A 673 35.63 -12.96 -1.09
C PHE A 673 35.91 -12.16 -2.37
N SER A 674 36.34 -10.91 -2.26
CA SER A 674 36.69 -10.09 -3.41
C SER A 674 37.91 -9.21 -3.12
N THR A 675 38.79 -9.11 -4.11
CA THR A 675 39.94 -8.19 -4.07
C THR A 675 40.31 -7.83 -5.49
N GLY A 676 41.24 -6.88 -5.64
CA GLY A 676 41.77 -6.50 -6.93
C GLY A 676 43.22 -6.06 -6.85
N TYR A 677 43.86 -6.04 -8.00
CA TYR A 677 45.25 -5.59 -8.16
C TYR A 677 45.39 -4.72 -9.39
N ASN A 678 45.98 -3.53 -9.24
CA ASN A 678 46.27 -2.66 -10.35
C ASN A 678 47.78 -2.76 -10.69
N PHE A 679 48.14 -3.41 -11.79
CA PHE A 679 49.50 -3.65 -12.21
C PHE A 679 50.27 -2.38 -12.54
N LEU A 680 49.56 -1.37 -13.02
CA LEU A 680 50.13 -0.12 -13.54
C LEU A 680 50.00 1.07 -12.56
N ALA A 681 49.50 0.84 -11.35
CA ALA A 681 49.52 1.89 -10.32
C ALA A 681 50.96 2.09 -9.81
N ASP A 682 51.37 3.34 -9.58
CA ASP A 682 52.69 3.68 -9.04
C ASP A 682 52.82 3.22 -7.56
N SER A 683 51.73 3.25 -6.81
CA SER A 683 51.66 2.87 -5.40
C SER A 683 50.34 2.22 -5.07
N LEU A 684 50.26 1.54 -3.93
CA LEU A 684 49.03 0.94 -3.39
C LEU A 684 48.28 0.04 -4.40
N LYS A 685 49.06 -0.84 -5.07
CA LYS A 685 48.58 -1.68 -6.19
C LYS A 685 47.44 -2.63 -5.85
N MET A 686 47.39 -3.11 -4.62
CA MET A 686 46.35 -4.03 -4.16
C MET A 686 45.15 -3.26 -3.60
N ASN A 687 43.95 -3.62 -4.03
CA ASN A 687 42.72 -3.07 -3.49
C ASN A 687 42.39 -3.69 -2.12
N ASN A 688 41.51 -3.06 -1.40
CA ASN A 688 40.97 -3.64 -0.17
C ASN A 688 40.35 -5.01 -0.44
N VAL A 689 40.47 -5.89 0.54
CA VAL A 689 39.81 -7.20 0.54
C VAL A 689 38.43 -7.09 1.16
N GLY A 690 37.43 -7.43 0.38
CA GLY A 690 36.03 -7.48 0.81
C GLY A 690 35.59 -8.90 1.08
N LEU A 691 34.96 -9.12 2.24
CA LEU A 691 34.20 -10.31 2.56
C LEU A 691 32.73 -9.95 2.69
N SER A 692 31.85 -10.67 2.00
CA SER A 692 30.40 -10.50 2.18
C SER A 692 29.76 -11.86 2.42
N MET A 693 28.86 -11.94 3.39
CA MET A 693 28.13 -13.12 3.74
C MET A 693 26.62 -12.81 3.79
N SER A 694 25.82 -13.68 3.20
CA SER A 694 24.36 -13.63 3.32
C SER A 694 23.85 -15.04 3.45
N THR A 695 23.02 -15.28 4.44
CA THR A 695 22.37 -16.58 4.62
C THR A 695 21.01 -16.44 5.27
N SER A 696 20.11 -17.37 4.95
CA SER A 696 18.78 -17.47 5.55
C SER A 696 18.56 -18.92 6.00
N ILE A 697 18.78 -19.15 7.28
CA ILE A 697 18.68 -20.48 7.87
C ILE A 697 17.22 -20.77 8.24
N PHE A 698 16.66 -21.85 7.69
CA PHE A 698 15.26 -22.28 7.88
C PHE A 698 14.19 -21.21 7.52
N GLY A 699 14.56 -20.20 6.74
CA GLY A 699 13.67 -19.07 6.40
C GLY A 699 13.28 -18.18 7.58
N LYS A 700 13.92 -18.35 8.75
CA LYS A 700 13.63 -17.58 9.98
C LYS A 700 14.79 -16.76 10.48
N LEU A 701 16.01 -17.22 10.31
CA LEU A 701 17.23 -16.55 10.74
C LEU A 701 17.99 -16.04 9.52
N GLY A 702 17.92 -14.73 9.30
CA GLY A 702 18.69 -14.04 8.26
C GLY A 702 19.97 -13.45 8.86
N ILE A 703 21.11 -13.69 8.24
CA ILE A 703 22.40 -13.13 8.62
C ILE A 703 23.01 -12.48 7.38
N ASN A 704 23.32 -11.19 7.47
CA ASN A 704 24.07 -10.48 6.44
C ASN A 704 25.29 -9.83 7.10
N GLY A 705 26.44 -10.00 6.49
CA GLY A 705 27.69 -9.45 7.00
C GLY A 705 28.58 -8.95 5.87
N ASN A 706 29.23 -7.82 6.08
CA ASN A 706 30.24 -7.28 5.21
C ASN A 706 31.44 -6.86 6.04
N MET A 707 32.63 -7.20 5.57
CA MET A 707 33.90 -6.83 6.20
C MET A 707 34.84 -6.31 5.12
N ASN A 708 35.51 -5.22 5.41
CA ASN A 708 36.54 -4.66 4.55
C ASN A 708 37.87 -4.63 5.28
N PHE A 709 38.88 -5.08 4.60
CA PHE A 709 40.28 -5.14 5.07
C PHE A 709 41.18 -4.40 4.15
N ASP A 710 42.17 -3.72 4.70
CA ASP A 710 43.23 -3.02 3.99
C ASP A 710 44.50 -3.85 4.07
N PRO A 711 45.14 -4.17 2.91
CA PRO A 711 46.38 -4.93 2.91
C PRO A 711 47.61 -4.08 3.26
N TYR A 712 47.45 -2.76 3.34
CA TYR A 712 48.61 -1.84 3.54
C TYR A 712 48.75 -1.37 4.97
N ALA A 713 49.98 -1.12 5.36
CA ALA A 713 50.35 -0.48 6.62
C ALA A 713 49.98 1.02 6.61
N ILE A 714 50.04 1.63 7.78
CA ILE A 714 49.87 3.07 7.99
C ILE A 714 51.13 3.66 8.60
N ASN A 715 51.45 4.91 8.22
CA ASN A 715 52.52 5.69 8.82
C ASN A 715 52.09 6.29 10.17
N GLU A 716 53.02 6.95 10.84
CA GLU A 716 52.80 7.66 12.10
C GLU A 716 51.70 8.74 12.05
N ARG A 717 51.38 9.22 10.86
CA ARG A 717 50.28 10.17 10.61
C ARG A 717 48.92 9.50 10.29
N GLY A 718 48.85 8.18 10.34
CA GLY A 718 47.62 7.43 10.04
C GLY A 718 47.29 7.30 8.54
N GLN A 719 48.21 7.67 7.66
CA GLN A 719 48.02 7.58 6.21
C GLN A 719 48.52 6.23 5.70
N ARG A 720 47.88 5.69 4.69
CA ARG A 720 48.30 4.47 4.02
C ARG A 720 49.65 4.65 3.36
N VAL A 721 50.55 3.71 3.57
CA VAL A 721 51.87 3.67 2.94
C VAL A 721 51.97 2.46 2.02
N ASN A 722 52.85 2.57 0.99
CA ASN A 722 53.02 1.50 0.00
C ASN A 722 53.90 0.34 0.53
N LYS A 723 53.53 -0.14 1.73
CA LYS A 723 54.10 -1.33 2.39
C LYS A 723 53.00 -2.23 2.83
N TYR A 724 53.13 -3.53 2.60
CA TYR A 724 52.12 -4.50 3.05
C TYR A 724 52.13 -4.61 4.58
N ASN A 725 50.93 -4.63 5.17
CA ASN A 725 50.77 -4.72 6.61
C ASN A 725 51.36 -6.00 7.20
N LEU A 726 51.41 -7.09 6.42
CA LEU A 726 52.03 -8.35 6.79
C LEU A 726 53.52 -8.17 7.13
N LEU A 727 54.23 -7.37 6.33
CA LEU A 727 55.69 -7.17 6.47
C LEU A 727 56.05 -6.23 7.63
N GLU A 728 55.17 -5.30 7.97
CA GLU A 728 55.41 -4.32 9.05
C GLU A 728 54.83 -4.81 10.40
N THR A 729 53.73 -5.55 10.45
CA THR A 729 53.07 -5.90 11.70
C THR A 729 52.91 -7.39 11.90
N GLY A 730 53.29 -8.26 10.94
CA GLY A 730 53.04 -9.69 10.95
C GLY A 730 51.56 -10.09 10.69
N VAL A 731 50.64 -9.11 10.55
CA VAL A 731 49.23 -9.36 10.28
C VAL A 731 48.93 -9.10 8.81
N PRO A 732 48.38 -10.06 8.06
CA PRO A 732 48.22 -9.90 6.60
C PRO A 732 47.29 -8.79 6.15
N LEU A 733 46.23 -8.55 6.90
CA LEU A 733 45.17 -7.61 6.53
C LEU A 733 44.71 -6.81 7.74
N ARG A 734 44.54 -5.52 7.60
CA ARG A 734 44.09 -4.60 8.62
C ARG A 734 42.59 -4.34 8.45
N LEU A 735 41.82 -4.74 9.45
CA LEU A 735 40.36 -4.53 9.45
C LEU A 735 40.01 -3.04 9.50
N THR A 736 39.21 -2.57 8.53
CA THR A 736 38.77 -1.17 8.42
C THR A 736 37.29 -0.97 8.75
N ASN A 737 36.45 -1.88 8.32
CA ASN A 737 35.01 -1.78 8.51
C ASN A 737 34.41 -3.18 8.67
N VAL A 738 33.42 -3.29 9.55
CA VAL A 738 32.54 -4.44 9.71
C VAL A 738 31.11 -3.96 9.81
N SER A 739 30.21 -4.56 9.08
CA SER A 739 28.78 -4.37 9.27
C SER A 739 28.10 -5.73 9.25
N THR A 740 27.29 -6.01 10.23
CA THR A 740 26.55 -7.27 10.34
C THR A 740 25.12 -6.97 10.78
N SER A 741 24.16 -7.59 10.12
CA SER A 741 22.77 -7.58 10.53
C SER A 741 22.28 -9.01 10.71
N VAL A 742 21.61 -9.26 11.80
CA VAL A 742 20.98 -10.54 12.12
C VAL A 742 19.50 -10.28 12.33
N SER A 743 18.67 -10.91 11.54
CA SER A 743 17.21 -10.85 11.66
C SER A 743 16.69 -12.23 12.06
N TYR A 744 15.84 -12.28 13.07
CA TYR A 744 15.21 -13.53 13.50
C TYR A 744 13.72 -13.32 13.67
N SER A 745 12.94 -14.12 12.97
CA SER A 745 11.48 -14.05 12.99
C SER A 745 10.90 -15.30 13.62
N LEU A 746 10.15 -15.11 14.69
CA LEU A 746 9.37 -16.11 15.36
C LEU A 746 7.89 -15.85 15.12
N SER A 747 7.13 -16.86 14.82
CA SER A 747 5.67 -16.74 14.70
C SER A 747 4.99 -18.02 15.16
N GLY A 748 3.94 -17.87 15.94
CA GLY A 748 3.00 -18.92 16.26
C GLY A 748 1.86 -18.92 15.24
N LYS A 749 1.58 -20.08 14.64
CA LYS A 749 0.41 -20.27 13.78
C LYS A 749 -0.83 -20.49 14.63
N GLY A 750 -1.45 -19.42 15.06
CA GLY A 750 -2.83 -19.49 15.54
C GLY A 750 -3.77 -19.29 14.36
N THR A 751 -4.78 -20.12 14.23
CA THR A 751 -5.86 -19.94 13.26
C THR A 751 -6.94 -19.06 13.88
N VAL A 752 -6.77 -17.73 13.84
CA VAL A 752 -7.89 -16.83 14.05
C VAL A 752 -8.51 -16.57 12.68
N LYS A 753 -9.60 -17.24 12.35
CA LYS A 753 -10.46 -16.82 11.25
C LYS A 753 -11.27 -15.60 11.71
N GLY A 754 -10.76 -14.40 11.40
CA GLY A 754 -11.57 -13.21 11.37
C GLY A 754 -12.48 -13.25 10.14
N ASN A 755 -13.74 -12.92 10.34
CA ASN A 755 -14.75 -12.79 9.28
C ASN A 755 -14.55 -11.43 8.59
N ASP A 756 -13.43 -11.27 7.85
CA ASP A 756 -13.20 -10.09 7.02
C ASP A 756 -12.88 -10.53 5.60
N GLY A 757 -13.74 -10.07 4.69
CA GLY A 757 -13.75 -10.39 3.27
C GLY A 757 -12.57 -9.84 2.44
N SER A 758 -11.34 -9.91 2.95
CA SER A 758 -10.15 -9.69 2.13
C SER A 758 -9.43 -11.00 1.87
N LYS A 759 -9.63 -11.55 0.70
CA LYS A 759 -8.90 -12.69 0.17
C LYS A 759 -7.42 -12.33 0.00
N SER A 760 -6.60 -12.71 0.95
CA SER A 760 -5.17 -12.88 0.74
C SER A 760 -4.92 -14.27 0.18
N SER A 761 -4.50 -14.33 -1.07
CA SER A 761 -4.15 -15.55 -1.78
C SER A 761 -2.89 -16.19 -1.19
N GLY A 762 -3.01 -17.46 -0.80
CA GLY A 762 -1.85 -18.34 -0.61
C GLY A 762 -1.95 -19.28 0.57
N GLY A 763 -2.33 -20.55 0.33
CA GLY A 763 -2.02 -21.66 1.23
C GLY A 763 -3.22 -22.43 1.77
N ASP A 764 -3.51 -23.49 1.08
CA ASP A 764 -4.43 -24.59 1.37
C ASP A 764 -4.26 -25.16 2.79
N GLY A 765 -5.35 -25.37 3.51
CA GLY A 765 -5.35 -26.03 4.81
C GLY A 765 -6.67 -25.86 5.57
N GLY A 766 -7.71 -26.60 5.20
CA GLY A 766 -9.03 -26.56 5.82
C GLY A 766 -9.04 -26.90 7.31
N GLY A 767 -9.73 -26.06 8.07
CA GLY A 767 -10.10 -26.25 9.47
C GLY A 767 -11.16 -25.22 9.84
N SER A 768 -12.43 -25.56 9.71
CA SER A 768 -13.57 -24.80 10.22
C SER A 768 -13.54 -24.81 11.75
N GLY A 769 -12.93 -23.83 12.38
CA GLY A 769 -13.09 -23.62 13.83
C GLY A 769 -14.31 -22.73 14.11
N ASN A 770 -15.28 -23.27 14.81
CA ASN A 770 -16.45 -22.55 15.29
C ASN A 770 -16.01 -21.52 16.36
N PRO A 771 -16.52 -20.27 16.38
CA PRO A 771 -16.24 -19.32 17.47
C PRO A 771 -16.53 -19.86 18.87
N ALA A 772 -17.42 -20.84 19.00
CA ALA A 772 -17.70 -21.56 20.24
C ALA A 772 -16.51 -22.38 20.78
N ASP A 773 -15.50 -22.67 19.94
CA ASP A 773 -14.32 -23.44 20.37
C ASP A 773 -13.28 -22.60 21.14
N TYR A 774 -13.43 -21.27 21.16
CA TYR A 774 -12.52 -20.37 21.89
C TYR A 774 -12.93 -20.17 23.35
N TYR A 775 -14.19 -20.42 23.69
CA TYR A 775 -14.72 -20.21 25.04
C TYR A 775 -15.47 -21.47 25.49
N ARG A 776 -14.92 -22.17 26.47
CA ARG A 776 -15.65 -23.24 27.13
C ARG A 776 -16.13 -22.73 28.49
N ARG A 777 -17.42 -22.68 28.72
CA ARG A 777 -17.94 -22.47 30.06
C ARG A 777 -17.78 -23.75 30.87
N ILE A 778 -17.02 -23.66 31.94
CA ILE A 778 -16.83 -24.72 32.91
C ILE A 778 -17.67 -24.37 34.12
N TYR A 779 -18.65 -25.21 34.43
CA TYR A 779 -19.57 -25.00 35.57
C TYR A 779 -19.04 -25.66 36.84
N TYR A 780 -17.94 -26.39 36.77
CA TYR A 780 -17.30 -26.98 37.94
C TYR A 780 -15.83 -26.59 37.96
N HIS A 781 -15.34 -26.17 39.12
CA HIS A 781 -13.95 -25.78 39.28
C HIS A 781 -13.01 -26.98 39.00
N PRO A 782 -12.04 -26.89 38.10
CA PRO A 782 -11.25 -28.06 37.65
C PRO A 782 -10.39 -28.69 38.74
N LEU A 783 -10.11 -27.97 39.83
CA LEU A 783 -9.27 -28.44 40.95
C LEU A 783 -10.09 -28.78 42.20
N THR A 784 -11.20 -28.10 42.48
CA THR A 784 -11.99 -28.29 43.71
C THR A 784 -13.30 -29.06 43.48
N GLY A 785 -13.75 -29.16 42.25
CA GLY A 785 -15.01 -29.78 41.89
C GLY A 785 -16.26 -29.00 42.32
N GLU A 786 -16.13 -27.78 42.83
CA GLU A 786 -17.24 -26.92 43.24
C GLU A 786 -18.02 -26.37 42.03
N TYR A 787 -19.36 -26.34 42.17
CA TYR A 787 -20.22 -25.76 41.14
C TYR A 787 -20.08 -24.22 41.14
N ILE A 788 -19.81 -23.63 39.96
CA ILE A 788 -19.68 -22.20 39.78
C ILE A 788 -20.94 -21.65 39.10
N PRO A 789 -21.78 -20.88 39.80
CA PRO A 789 -22.98 -20.28 39.24
C PRO A 789 -22.60 -19.34 38.07
N GLY A 790 -23.22 -19.51 36.90
CA GLY A 790 -22.88 -18.75 35.69
C GLY A 790 -21.68 -19.27 34.87
N GLY A 791 -20.92 -20.22 35.43
CA GLY A 791 -19.77 -20.85 34.79
C GLY A 791 -18.57 -19.91 34.62
N TRP A 792 -17.35 -20.46 34.66
CA TRP A 792 -16.15 -19.75 34.28
C TRP A 792 -15.92 -19.83 32.79
N LEU A 793 -15.67 -18.70 32.15
CA LEU A 793 -15.16 -18.63 30.80
C LEU A 793 -13.67 -19.02 30.79
N TYR A 794 -13.41 -20.23 30.36
CA TYR A 794 -12.02 -20.70 30.23
C TYR A 794 -11.50 -20.41 28.83
N TYR A 795 -10.34 -19.81 28.73
CA TYR A 795 -9.64 -19.63 27.48
C TYR A 795 -9.00 -20.98 27.07
N THR A 796 -9.63 -21.67 26.12
CA THR A 796 -9.20 -23.05 25.79
C THR A 796 -8.17 -23.12 24.66
N ASN A 797 -7.81 -21.99 24.03
CA ASN A 797 -6.92 -22.07 22.89
C ASN A 797 -5.56 -21.40 23.14
N PRO A 798 -4.49 -22.16 23.39
CA PRO A 798 -3.12 -21.66 23.48
C PRO A 798 -2.55 -21.22 22.11
N ASN A 799 -3.26 -21.44 20.99
CA ASN A 799 -2.80 -21.10 19.64
C ASN A 799 -3.18 -19.65 19.27
N VAL A 800 -2.79 -18.72 20.10
CA VAL A 800 -2.91 -17.29 19.79
C VAL A 800 -1.92 -16.95 18.69
N PRO A 801 -2.33 -16.34 17.56
CA PRO A 801 -1.39 -15.90 16.55
C PRO A 801 -0.52 -14.77 17.10
N TRP A 802 0.77 -15.01 17.04
CA TRP A 802 1.75 -14.01 17.44
C TRP A 802 2.95 -14.02 16.49
N SER A 803 3.59 -12.88 16.40
CA SER A 803 4.86 -12.74 15.70
C SER A 803 5.81 -11.89 16.52
N LEU A 804 7.07 -12.29 16.53
CA LEU A 804 8.13 -11.57 17.21
C LEU A 804 9.34 -11.53 16.28
N ASN A 805 9.75 -10.31 15.94
CA ASN A 805 10.86 -10.07 15.04
C ASN A 805 11.99 -9.39 15.83
N PHE A 806 13.17 -9.95 15.73
CA PHE A 806 14.41 -9.40 16.27
C PHE A 806 15.29 -8.95 15.12
N ASN A 807 15.78 -7.72 15.19
CA ASN A 807 16.74 -7.19 14.25
C ASN A 807 17.94 -6.64 15.03
N TYR A 808 19.02 -7.36 14.98
CA TYR A 808 20.28 -6.91 15.55
C TYR A 808 21.18 -6.36 14.45
N SER A 809 21.71 -5.17 14.65
CA SER A 809 22.70 -4.57 13.76
C SER A 809 23.97 -4.19 14.52
N PHE A 810 25.09 -4.53 13.96
CA PHE A 810 26.41 -4.19 14.44
C PHE A 810 27.17 -3.52 13.31
N SER A 811 27.75 -2.38 13.56
CA SER A 811 28.72 -1.76 12.68
C SER A 811 29.92 -1.26 13.45
N MET A 812 31.07 -1.46 12.84
CA MET A 812 32.36 -0.96 13.35
C MET A 812 33.08 -0.28 12.20
N SER A 813 33.54 0.93 12.41
CA SER A 813 34.44 1.61 11.49
C SER A 813 35.68 2.08 12.24
N ARG A 814 36.84 1.80 11.66
CA ARG A 814 38.14 2.18 12.19
C ARG A 814 38.69 3.39 11.44
N SER A 815 38.99 4.43 12.17
CA SER A 815 39.65 5.63 11.67
C SER A 815 40.91 5.91 12.46
N TYR A 816 41.84 6.59 11.85
CA TYR A 816 43.09 7.02 12.46
C TYR A 816 43.09 8.53 12.44
N ASN A 817 43.33 9.14 13.59
CA ASN A 817 43.46 10.59 13.74
C ASN A 817 44.85 10.93 14.27
N TYR A 818 45.49 11.87 13.63
CA TYR A 818 46.77 12.38 14.04
C TYR A 818 46.58 13.81 14.59
N ALA A 819 46.74 13.94 15.88
CA ALA A 819 46.66 15.23 16.59
C ALA A 819 47.73 15.28 17.68
N ASN A 820 48.28 16.46 17.94
CA ASN A 820 49.28 16.68 18.98
C ASN A 820 50.50 15.74 18.87
N ASN A 821 50.97 15.51 17.65
CA ASN A 821 52.07 14.60 17.34
C ASN A 821 51.87 13.13 17.78
N GLN A 822 50.63 12.72 18.01
CA GLN A 822 50.31 11.34 18.37
C GLN A 822 49.24 10.79 17.43
N LEU A 823 49.50 9.56 16.99
CA LEU A 823 48.52 8.77 16.25
C LEU A 823 47.54 8.10 17.21
N SER A 824 46.30 8.49 17.13
CA SER A 824 45.23 7.82 17.87
C SER A 824 44.35 6.96 16.93
N LYS A 825 44.19 5.71 17.31
CA LYS A 825 43.24 4.79 16.66
C LYS A 825 41.88 5.02 17.28
N LYS A 826 40.90 5.35 16.45
CA LYS A 826 39.51 5.53 16.91
C LYS A 826 38.61 4.51 16.24
N ASP A 827 38.12 3.58 17.02
CA ASP A 827 37.14 2.58 16.59
C ASP A 827 35.74 3.11 16.98
N LYS A 828 34.89 3.36 16.00
CA LYS A 828 33.50 3.74 16.21
C LYS A 828 32.62 2.51 16.08
N TYR A 829 31.97 2.15 17.16
CA TYR A 829 31.01 1.06 17.22
C TYR A 829 29.58 1.60 17.20
N THR A 830 28.69 0.87 16.57
CA THR A 830 27.24 1.08 16.69
C THR A 830 26.60 -0.29 16.81
N GLN A 831 25.87 -0.51 17.89
CA GLN A 831 25.17 -1.76 18.15
C GLN A 831 23.74 -1.46 18.52
N THR A 832 22.80 -2.00 17.75
CA THR A 832 21.38 -1.80 18.04
C THR A 832 20.63 -3.12 17.94
N LEU A 833 19.70 -3.34 18.85
CA LEU A 833 18.75 -4.43 18.82
C LEU A 833 17.35 -3.83 18.72
N GLY A 834 16.66 -4.13 17.67
CA GLY A 834 15.24 -3.81 17.48
C GLY A 834 14.38 -5.05 17.76
N VAL A 835 13.30 -4.88 18.47
CA VAL A 835 12.32 -5.93 18.78
C VAL A 835 10.95 -5.41 18.41
N GLN A 836 10.24 -6.16 17.57
CA GLN A 836 8.87 -5.86 17.19
C GLN A 836 8.02 -7.10 17.42
N GLY A 837 6.99 -6.95 18.24
CA GLY A 837 6.04 -8.01 18.56
C GLY A 837 4.63 -7.62 18.16
N ASN A 838 3.88 -8.60 17.68
CA ASN A 838 2.44 -8.51 17.50
C ASN A 838 1.81 -9.78 18.06
N ILE A 839 0.80 -9.60 18.90
CA ILE A 839 0.05 -10.69 19.49
C ILE A 839 -1.44 -10.39 19.37
N GLN A 840 -2.20 -11.35 18.86
CA GLN A 840 -3.65 -11.27 18.80
C GLN A 840 -4.24 -12.08 19.93
N LEU A 841 -4.45 -11.43 21.06
CA LEU A 841 -4.92 -12.08 22.30
C LEU A 841 -6.30 -12.72 22.14
N THR A 842 -7.21 -12.05 21.41
CA THR A 842 -8.50 -12.58 21.00
C THR A 842 -8.77 -12.24 19.54
N PRO A 843 -9.80 -12.81 18.89
CA PRO A 843 -10.21 -12.36 17.55
C PRO A 843 -10.49 -10.86 17.46
N LYS A 844 -10.86 -10.26 18.60
CA LYS A 844 -11.22 -8.84 18.72
C LYS A 844 -10.12 -7.97 19.32
N MET A 845 -9.02 -8.54 19.85
CA MET A 845 -8.03 -7.83 20.63
C MET A 845 -6.62 -8.11 20.14
N SER A 846 -5.91 -7.08 19.74
CA SER A 846 -4.52 -7.16 19.31
C SER A 846 -3.63 -6.17 20.05
N VAL A 847 -2.42 -6.61 20.35
CA VAL A 847 -1.36 -5.79 20.96
C VAL A 847 -0.13 -5.85 20.09
N GLN A 848 0.38 -4.70 19.73
CA GLN A 848 1.63 -4.55 19.01
C GLN A 848 2.60 -3.75 19.89
N ALA A 849 3.82 -4.24 19.98
CA ALA A 849 4.89 -3.57 20.71
C ALA A 849 6.12 -3.44 19.82
N GLN A 850 6.72 -2.29 19.81
CA GLN A 850 7.98 -2.00 19.14
C GLN A 850 8.92 -1.34 20.15
N SER A 851 10.12 -1.86 20.26
CA SER A 851 11.16 -1.32 21.14
C SER A 851 12.53 -1.69 20.59
N GLY A 852 13.57 -1.18 21.20
CA GLY A 852 14.93 -1.57 20.91
C GLY A 852 15.90 -1.08 21.98
N TRP A 853 17.14 -1.50 21.82
CA TRP A 853 18.23 -1.12 22.69
C TRP A 853 19.42 -0.67 21.86
N ASP A 854 19.94 0.50 22.13
CA ASP A 854 21.22 0.97 21.59
C ASP A 854 22.31 0.68 22.63
N PHE A 855 23.13 -0.33 22.37
CA PHE A 855 24.23 -0.73 23.26
C PHE A 855 25.37 0.28 23.25
N THR A 856 25.47 1.13 22.23
CA THR A 856 26.50 2.15 22.14
C THR A 856 26.16 3.35 23.03
N ALA A 857 24.90 3.75 23.00
CA ALA A 857 24.39 4.83 23.82
C ALA A 857 23.91 4.34 25.21
N MET A 858 23.85 3.01 25.44
CA MET A 858 23.30 2.37 26.64
C MET A 858 21.90 2.86 26.99
N LYS A 859 21.04 3.01 25.98
CA LYS A 859 19.69 3.55 26.10
C LYS A 859 18.69 2.73 25.31
N MET A 860 17.46 2.72 25.80
CA MET A 860 16.33 2.23 25.01
C MET A 860 16.10 3.15 23.80
N THR A 861 15.79 2.57 22.67
CA THR A 861 15.27 3.31 21.54
C THR A 861 13.81 3.67 21.80
N THR A 862 13.20 4.47 20.92
CA THR A 862 11.77 4.82 21.06
C THR A 862 10.95 3.55 21.18
N THR A 863 10.27 3.41 22.33
CA THR A 863 9.37 2.29 22.61
C THR A 863 7.94 2.73 22.37
N GLN A 864 7.21 1.95 21.60
CA GLN A 864 5.82 2.23 21.27
C GLN A 864 4.98 0.98 21.49
N PHE A 865 3.86 1.16 22.19
CA PHE A 865 2.80 0.16 22.32
C PHE A 865 1.57 0.60 21.55
N SER A 866 0.94 -0.33 20.86
CA SER A 866 -0.34 -0.12 20.21
C SER A 866 -1.28 -1.23 20.63
N PHE A 867 -2.41 -0.86 21.17
CA PHE A 867 -3.46 -1.74 21.62
C PHE A 867 -4.72 -1.47 20.81
N ARG A 868 -5.35 -2.50 20.30
CA ARG A 868 -6.61 -2.42 19.57
C ARG A 868 -7.59 -3.44 20.12
N TYR A 869 -8.80 -2.99 20.41
CA TYR A 869 -9.88 -3.83 20.86
C TYR A 869 -11.17 -3.49 20.13
N ASP A 870 -11.76 -4.48 19.49
CA ASP A 870 -13.04 -4.39 18.82
C ASP A 870 -14.14 -4.89 19.77
N LEU A 871 -14.93 -3.95 20.26
CA LEU A 871 -16.07 -4.15 21.17
C LEU A 871 -17.37 -4.30 20.42
N HIS A 872 -17.42 -5.07 19.35
CA HIS A 872 -18.62 -5.28 18.53
C HIS A 872 -19.10 -4.00 17.82
N CYS A 873 -19.59 -3.01 18.57
CA CYS A 873 -20.07 -1.73 18.03
C CYS A 873 -19.05 -0.59 18.13
N PHE A 874 -17.99 -0.75 18.91
CA PHE A 874 -16.95 0.24 19.13
C PHE A 874 -15.55 -0.34 18.88
N ASN A 875 -14.68 0.48 18.36
CA ASN A 875 -13.25 0.23 18.30
C ASN A 875 -12.53 1.09 19.33
N ILE A 876 -11.77 0.45 20.20
CA ILE A 876 -10.81 1.12 21.08
C ILE A 876 -9.42 0.95 20.50
N SER A 877 -8.70 2.04 20.32
CA SER A 877 -7.29 2.01 19.96
C SER A 877 -6.49 2.92 20.88
N VAL A 878 -5.40 2.37 21.40
CA VAL A 878 -4.46 3.07 22.28
C VAL A 878 -3.08 2.98 21.64
N SER A 879 -2.43 4.12 21.46
CA SER A 879 -1.02 4.18 21.10
C SER A 879 -0.28 4.92 22.18
N TRP A 880 0.80 4.35 22.68
CA TRP A 880 1.54 4.87 23.82
C TRP A 880 3.04 4.77 23.61
N VAL A 881 3.72 5.90 23.78
CA VAL A 881 5.17 6.03 23.81
C VAL A 881 5.53 6.44 25.25
N PRO A 882 5.96 5.50 26.12
CA PRO A 882 6.09 5.73 27.55
C PRO A 882 7.24 6.66 27.94
N SER A 883 8.29 6.76 27.11
CA SER A 883 9.50 7.50 27.49
C SER A 883 10.22 8.07 26.29
N GLY A 884 11.10 9.04 26.53
CA GLY A 884 11.93 9.67 25.50
C GLY A 884 11.42 11.05 25.09
N MET A 885 12.10 11.66 24.13
CA MET A 885 11.77 12.98 23.58
C MET A 885 10.36 13.05 22.95
N TYR A 886 9.85 11.90 22.51
CA TYR A 886 8.56 11.77 21.82
C TYR A 886 7.52 11.06 22.71
N GLN A 887 7.65 11.17 24.03
CA GLN A 887 6.66 10.62 24.96
C GLN A 887 5.26 11.16 24.62
N SER A 888 4.33 10.27 24.39
CA SER A 888 2.97 10.63 23.96
C SER A 888 2.01 9.46 24.17
N TYR A 889 0.74 9.76 24.32
CA TYR A 889 -0.31 8.76 24.24
C TYR A 889 -1.46 9.25 23.33
N SER A 890 -2.12 8.32 22.70
CA SER A 890 -3.35 8.57 21.97
C SER A 890 -4.35 7.48 22.31
N PHE A 891 -5.48 7.90 22.82
CA PHE A 891 -6.61 7.04 23.13
C PHE A 891 -7.77 7.42 22.22
N LEU A 892 -8.32 6.45 21.51
CA LEU A 892 -9.43 6.65 20.58
C LEU A 892 -10.49 5.57 20.84
N ILE A 893 -11.71 6.01 21.07
CA ILE A 893 -12.91 5.20 20.98
C ILE A 893 -13.72 5.72 19.81
N SER A 894 -14.12 4.87 18.90
CA SER A 894 -14.97 5.24 17.77
C SER A 894 -16.00 4.14 17.50
N ALA A 895 -17.20 4.52 17.09
CA ALA A 895 -18.18 3.57 16.62
C ALA A 895 -17.69 2.92 15.31
N ASN A 896 -18.01 1.63 15.13
CA ASN A 896 -17.61 0.88 13.91
C ASN A 896 -18.37 1.32 12.68
N ALA A 897 -19.57 1.92 12.86
CA ALA A 897 -20.39 2.35 11.75
C ALA A 897 -20.00 3.74 11.23
N ALA A 898 -19.76 3.83 9.94
CA ALA A 898 -19.40 5.07 9.28
C ALA A 898 -20.42 6.22 9.49
N ALA A 899 -21.71 5.89 9.69
CA ALA A 899 -22.77 6.86 9.90
C ALA A 899 -22.67 7.63 11.23
N LEU A 900 -22.24 6.95 12.27
CA LEU A 900 -22.17 7.49 13.63
C LEU A 900 -20.74 7.61 14.14
N ALA A 901 -19.75 7.18 13.35
CA ALA A 901 -18.34 7.19 13.72
C ALA A 901 -17.85 8.59 14.11
N ASP A 902 -18.32 9.62 13.43
CA ASP A 902 -17.91 11.01 13.71
C ASP A 902 -18.65 11.57 14.94
N LEU A 903 -19.91 11.18 15.13
CA LEU A 903 -20.71 11.62 16.29
C LEU A 903 -20.28 10.92 17.58
N LEU A 904 -19.87 9.65 17.49
CA LEU A 904 -19.48 8.78 18.59
C LEU A 904 -17.95 8.55 18.63
N ARG A 905 -17.19 9.58 18.33
CA ARG A 905 -15.73 9.56 18.34
C ARG A 905 -15.20 10.30 19.56
N PHE A 906 -14.59 9.59 20.48
CA PHE A 906 -13.83 10.17 21.56
C PHE A 906 -12.34 9.96 21.30
N LYS A 907 -11.59 11.04 21.14
CA LYS A 907 -10.14 11.02 20.97
C LYS A 907 -9.49 11.89 22.02
N LYS A 908 -8.64 11.30 22.83
CA LYS A 908 -7.73 12.03 23.73
C LYS A 908 -6.30 11.67 23.36
N SER A 909 -5.50 12.67 23.03
CA SER A 909 -4.09 12.47 22.69
C SER A 909 -3.27 13.57 23.30
N THR A 910 -2.09 13.23 23.79
CA THR A 910 -1.03 14.21 24.06
C THR A 910 -0.10 14.26 22.88
N SER A 911 0.29 15.44 22.48
CA SER A 911 1.32 15.65 21.47
C SER A 911 2.66 15.83 22.19
N TYR A 912 3.77 15.43 21.58
CA TYR A 912 5.10 15.69 22.14
C TYR A 912 5.44 17.20 22.20
N TRP A 913 4.64 18.03 21.56
CA TRP A 913 4.68 19.50 21.65
C TRP A 913 4.17 20.02 22.99
N ASP A 914 3.44 19.21 23.76
CA ASP A 914 2.80 19.61 25.01
C ASP A 914 3.76 19.55 26.22
N LYS A 915 5.08 19.57 25.98
CA LYS A 915 6.10 19.57 27.03
C LYS A 915 6.62 20.96 27.33
#